data_3a46a7dbfb49fa282917fef9ff3d81a4
#
_entry.id   3a46a7dbfb49fa282917fef9ff3d81a4
#
_cell.length_a   1.000
_cell.length_b   1.000
_cell.length_c   1.000
_cell.angle_alpha   90.00
_cell.angle_beta   90.00
_cell.angle_gamma   90.00
#
_symmetry.space_group_name_H-M   'P 1'
#
loop_
_entity.id
_entity.type
_entity.pdbx_description
1 polymer ?
#
loop_
_entity_poly.entity_id
_entity_poly.type
_entity_poly.pdbx_seq_one_letter_code
_entity_poly.pdbx_strand_id
1 'polypeptide(L)'
;TWTRFHCDCSQTGYSGAVCHVSDMPLSCLDYKLNRMKIDEVIPERITIIDIDGSGPLAPFPIVCRYGSKSEILNVTEIGHYHELESYVSSGYQLPNTIYSQTINYRVPLLQLFSLIDRSYVCKQYIEYTCFNSRLLNYPNSPYGWWVGRTNQTMDYWGGSEIGTGKCSCGLDMSCANPNLFCNCDSQFTTELKDGGYLTRKEYLPVLRVEFGDTGPVGSPQYGRYQVGRLYCEGDLLYDNTVTFRKADAIITVPPFEAKVAGDIRFQFKTGFDSATFGSAIIVQNVGYDNGDLIEIRLQAPREIAFRYSVGRGTNIITIRAPYDFNDNDWHTVQIEINRQEARLSVDDLSAANPEDQTTFRHIRLTSNLTIGASVTNRNGFVGCIRAFQVNGKLMDLKSQALRGMYGISPDCIGKCQSNPCLNGGRCNERWSTYDCDCTFTPFRGPICSTEIGTRLEANTMIKYVFPTQGVTATEEETIRVLFTTYKKQGILIQLKSDRVDEKGMIDYFTLEMNNNGGVRVKFNYGFDTFEYNVPYDLTNGQNHEIIVTRRDHGKLIIVSVDNYEPYIDVFPQTQQIDMQFDSPRVMYIGRNETTPPEEGFTGCISRLQFNRIFPLKYAFLEERDPSITWTGGSIREWPCGTEPVKYLPEPLEIPPDRGFTILALPRPIYKQNVYARNLGLILGSMGFLLLLILVGLGVCYQKSSKSGHYKTKEDKGADQAIDADIAIIKGDPRHPDLTEPKEWIL
;
A
#
# COMPACT_ATOMS: atom_id res chain seq x y z
N THR A 1 54.56 -7.98 18.38
CA THR A 1 53.80 -9.19 17.98
C THR A 1 52.73 -8.78 17.02
N TRP A 2 52.87 -9.17 15.74
CA TRP A 2 52.06 -8.78 14.58
C TRP A 2 50.72 -9.52 14.44
N THR A 3 50.02 -9.80 15.53
CA THR A 3 48.83 -10.65 15.52
C THR A 3 47.50 -9.90 15.70
N ARG A 4 47.52 -8.58 15.87
CA ARG A 4 46.30 -7.77 16.10
C ARG A 4 46.36 -6.48 15.33
N PHE A 5 45.32 -6.18 14.59
CA PHE A 5 45.02 -4.87 14.03
C PHE A 5 43.70 -4.36 14.59
N HIS A 6 43.58 -3.06 14.76
CA HIS A 6 42.36 -2.36 15.07
C HIS A 6 42.14 -1.35 13.97
N CYS A 7 40.94 -1.35 13.36
CA CYS A 7 40.57 -0.33 12.40
C CYS A 7 39.81 0.78 13.15
N ASP A 8 40.29 2.00 13.03
CA ASP A 8 39.56 3.18 13.50
C ASP A 8 38.67 3.69 12.36
N CYS A 9 37.34 3.54 12.50
CA CYS A 9 36.36 3.92 11.52
C CYS A 9 35.72 5.30 11.78
N SER A 10 36.12 6.00 12.84
CA SER A 10 35.46 7.21 13.37
C SER A 10 35.37 8.37 12.39
N GLN A 11 36.18 8.38 11.33
CA GLN A 11 36.17 9.44 10.30
C GLN A 11 35.82 8.94 8.89
N THR A 12 35.31 7.73 8.78
CA THR A 12 35.12 7.09 7.47
C THR A 12 33.70 7.01 7.00
N GLY A 13 32.67 7.19 7.84
CA GLY A 13 31.28 6.89 7.54
C GLY A 13 30.99 5.39 7.43
N TYR A 14 31.93 4.58 7.95
CA TYR A 14 31.80 3.14 8.08
C TYR A 14 31.90 2.73 9.53
N SER A 15 31.35 1.59 9.89
CA SER A 15 31.41 0.92 11.18
C SER A 15 31.86 -0.53 11.03
N GLY A 16 31.86 -1.27 12.13
CA GLY A 16 32.32 -2.66 12.14
C GLY A 16 33.85 -2.78 12.36
N ALA A 17 34.33 -3.99 12.67
CA ALA A 17 35.70 -4.22 13.09
C ALA A 17 36.75 -3.95 12.00
N VAL A 18 36.38 -3.95 10.75
CA VAL A 18 37.24 -3.68 9.60
C VAL A 18 36.71 -2.52 8.73
N CYS A 19 35.84 -1.70 9.28
CA CYS A 19 35.22 -0.55 8.61
C CYS A 19 34.50 -0.92 7.30
N HIS A 20 33.77 -2.02 7.29
CA HIS A 20 33.13 -2.54 6.10
C HIS A 20 31.60 -2.36 6.10
N VAL A 21 31.01 -2.03 7.25
CA VAL A 21 29.57 -1.77 7.35
C VAL A 21 29.33 -0.28 7.12
N SER A 22 28.66 0.05 6.03
CA SER A 22 28.37 1.44 5.69
C SER A 22 27.25 2.02 6.56
N ASP A 23 27.47 3.22 7.10
CA ASP A 23 26.44 4.00 7.78
C ASP A 23 25.57 4.82 6.79
N MET A 24 25.84 4.70 5.49
CA MET A 24 25.12 5.43 4.44
C MET A 24 23.86 4.67 3.98
N PRO A 25 22.84 5.38 3.47
CA PRO A 25 21.70 4.72 2.86
C PRO A 25 22.11 3.97 1.60
N LEU A 26 21.44 2.84 1.37
CA LEU A 26 21.72 1.98 0.22
C LEU A 26 21.11 2.52 -1.09
N SER A 27 20.09 3.39 -1.00
CA SER A 27 19.39 4.00 -2.15
C SER A 27 18.55 5.20 -1.71
N CYS A 28 17.96 5.93 -2.67
CA CYS A 28 16.97 6.96 -2.37
C CYS A 28 15.77 6.41 -1.58
N LEU A 29 15.30 5.22 -1.93
CA LEU A 29 14.19 4.58 -1.24
C LEU A 29 14.57 4.16 0.19
N ASP A 30 15.77 3.61 0.37
CA ASP A 30 16.31 3.28 1.69
C ASP A 30 16.39 4.51 2.61
N TYR A 31 16.88 5.64 2.06
CA TYR A 31 16.92 6.90 2.79
C TYR A 31 15.51 7.34 3.24
N LYS A 32 14.52 7.28 2.32
CA LYS A 32 13.14 7.65 2.63
C LYS A 32 12.52 6.77 3.71
N LEU A 33 12.68 5.46 3.59
CA LEU A 33 12.02 4.51 4.48
C LEU A 33 12.63 4.47 5.88
N ASN A 34 13.95 4.67 5.98
CA ASN A 34 14.69 4.41 7.23
C ASN A 34 15.24 5.67 7.89
N ARG A 35 15.29 6.82 7.21
CA ARG A 35 15.96 8.03 7.73
C ARG A 35 15.13 9.32 7.64
N MET A 36 14.09 9.38 6.81
CA MET A 36 13.21 10.55 6.76
C MET A 36 12.17 10.49 7.89
N LYS A 37 11.97 11.61 8.57
CA LYS A 37 10.88 11.75 9.54
C LYS A 37 9.52 11.74 8.81
N ILE A 38 8.50 11.21 9.47
CA ILE A 38 7.15 11.03 8.90
C ILE A 38 6.56 12.33 8.33
N ASP A 39 6.94 13.49 8.87
CA ASP A 39 6.44 14.80 8.45
C ASP A 39 7.41 15.62 7.61
N GLU A 40 8.57 15.04 7.25
CA GLU A 40 9.58 15.72 6.46
C GLU A 40 9.20 15.68 4.97
N VAL A 41 8.97 16.85 4.36
CA VAL A 41 8.71 16.99 2.92
C VAL A 41 9.95 17.60 2.27
N ILE A 42 10.78 16.76 1.65
CA ILE A 42 11.96 17.20 0.88
C ILE A 42 11.71 16.83 -0.57
N PRO A 43 11.46 17.79 -1.47
CA PRO A 43 11.18 17.47 -2.88
C PRO A 43 12.39 16.91 -3.60
N GLU A 44 13.59 17.41 -3.29
CA GLU A 44 14.86 17.01 -3.92
C GLU A 44 16.02 17.13 -2.94
N ARG A 45 16.93 16.15 -2.94
CA ARG A 45 18.11 16.16 -2.10
C ARG A 45 19.28 15.45 -2.77
N ILE A 46 20.50 16.04 -2.64
CA ILE A 46 21.74 15.32 -2.92
C ILE A 46 22.02 14.40 -1.73
N THR A 47 22.08 13.10 -1.99
CA THR A 47 22.32 12.08 -0.98
C THR A 47 23.54 11.26 -1.39
N ILE A 48 24.44 10.98 -0.44
CA ILE A 48 25.49 10.00 -0.65
C ILE A 48 24.91 8.64 -0.31
N ILE A 49 24.97 7.72 -1.26
CA ILE A 49 24.52 6.33 -1.08
C ILE A 49 25.70 5.37 -1.19
N ASP A 50 25.57 4.24 -0.52
CA ASP A 50 26.43 3.09 -0.67
C ASP A 50 25.61 1.89 -1.18
N ILE A 51 25.63 1.68 -2.50
CA ILE A 51 24.70 0.79 -3.17
C ILE A 51 24.82 -0.68 -2.74
N ASP A 52 25.99 -1.14 -2.35
CA ASP A 52 26.25 -2.52 -1.91
C ASP A 52 26.53 -2.64 -0.40
N GLY A 53 26.53 -1.53 0.34
CA GLY A 53 26.65 -1.51 1.80
C GLY A 53 28.02 -2.02 2.29
N SER A 54 28.10 -3.29 2.69
CA SER A 54 29.36 -3.94 3.09
C SER A 54 30.20 -4.43 1.91
N GLY A 55 29.75 -4.20 0.68
CA GLY A 55 30.42 -4.61 -0.55
C GLY A 55 31.63 -3.74 -0.91
N PRO A 56 32.31 -4.03 -2.05
CA PRO A 56 33.55 -3.36 -2.42
C PRO A 56 33.35 -2.01 -3.13
N LEU A 57 32.15 -1.59 -3.47
CA LEU A 57 31.91 -0.35 -4.17
C LEU A 57 31.96 0.84 -3.21
N ALA A 58 32.64 1.90 -3.61
CA ALA A 58 32.70 3.11 -2.78
C ALA A 58 31.37 3.88 -2.85
N PRO A 59 30.98 4.57 -1.76
CA PRO A 59 29.83 5.48 -1.75
C PRO A 59 29.95 6.59 -2.80
N PHE A 60 28.81 7.06 -3.31
CA PHE A 60 28.77 8.10 -4.32
C PHE A 60 27.54 9.01 -4.19
N PRO A 61 27.63 10.28 -4.60
CA PRO A 61 26.55 11.22 -4.53
C PRO A 61 25.56 11.03 -5.69
N ILE A 62 24.26 11.09 -5.38
CA ILE A 62 23.15 11.07 -6.32
C ILE A 62 22.12 12.13 -5.95
N VAL A 63 21.24 12.48 -6.90
CA VAL A 63 20.08 13.33 -6.64
C VAL A 63 18.86 12.43 -6.41
N CYS A 64 18.29 12.51 -5.22
CA CYS A 64 17.04 11.85 -4.89
C CYS A 64 15.89 12.82 -5.02
N ARG A 65 14.85 12.45 -5.77
CA ARG A 65 13.57 13.16 -5.85
C ARG A 65 12.50 12.32 -5.17
N TYR A 66 11.84 12.91 -4.20
CA TYR A 66 10.80 12.26 -3.43
C TYR A 66 9.44 12.81 -3.84
N GLY A 67 8.53 11.93 -4.28
CA GLY A 67 7.12 12.27 -4.53
C GLY A 67 6.37 12.58 -3.25
N SER A 68 5.08 12.96 -3.36
CA SER A 68 4.18 13.13 -2.22
C SER A 68 4.08 11.85 -1.38
N LYS A 69 3.60 11.93 -0.13
CA LYS A 69 3.47 10.78 0.80
C LYS A 69 2.72 9.57 0.20
N SER A 70 1.83 9.79 -0.76
CA SER A 70 1.03 8.75 -1.43
C SER A 70 1.74 8.10 -2.62
N GLU A 71 2.81 8.70 -3.13
CA GLU A 71 3.57 8.16 -4.25
C GLU A 71 4.74 7.34 -3.74
N ILE A 72 4.69 6.03 -3.97
CA ILE A 72 5.73 5.06 -3.57
C ILE A 72 7.02 5.28 -4.37
N LEU A 73 6.93 5.94 -5.53
CA LEU A 73 8.01 6.09 -6.49
C LEU A 73 8.99 7.19 -6.05
N ASN A 74 10.21 6.77 -5.70
CA ASN A 74 11.34 7.67 -5.52
C ASN A 74 12.20 7.60 -6.77
N VAL A 75 12.51 8.76 -7.31
CA VAL A 75 13.33 8.88 -8.52
C VAL A 75 14.75 9.20 -8.16
N THR A 76 15.68 8.37 -8.60
CA THR A 76 17.11 8.63 -8.57
C THR A 76 17.51 9.26 -9.90
N GLU A 77 18.09 10.44 -9.84
CA GLU A 77 18.52 11.20 -11.02
C GLU A 77 20.06 11.25 -11.07
N ILE A 78 20.62 10.84 -12.19
CA ILE A 78 22.06 10.83 -12.44
C ILE A 78 22.40 11.70 -13.65
N GLY A 79 23.19 12.73 -13.40
CA GLY A 79 23.66 13.64 -14.42
C GLY A 79 24.95 13.17 -15.09
N HIS A 80 25.26 13.81 -16.24
CA HIS A 80 26.51 13.65 -16.96
C HIS A 80 27.04 15.03 -17.47
N TYR A 81 28.21 15.04 -18.06
CA TYR A 81 28.84 16.32 -18.50
C TYR A 81 28.36 16.80 -19.87
N HIS A 82 27.48 16.07 -20.54
CA HIS A 82 26.97 16.33 -21.90
C HIS A 82 25.45 16.48 -21.94
N GLU A 83 24.84 17.15 -20.94
CA GLU A 83 23.39 17.31 -20.83
C GLU A 83 22.80 18.36 -21.79
N LEU A 84 23.62 19.28 -22.24
CA LEU A 84 23.21 20.33 -23.17
C LEU A 84 23.18 19.80 -24.60
N GLU A 85 22.32 20.40 -25.43
CA GLU A 85 22.26 20.13 -26.86
C GLU A 85 23.63 20.35 -27.48
N SER A 86 24.11 19.40 -28.24
CA SER A 86 25.41 19.40 -28.88
C SER A 86 25.27 19.43 -30.42
N TYR A 87 26.09 20.22 -31.08
CA TYR A 87 26.02 20.41 -32.51
C TYR A 87 26.97 19.44 -33.24
N VAL A 88 26.46 18.77 -34.27
CA VAL A 88 27.23 17.93 -35.19
C VAL A 88 27.34 18.66 -36.52
N SER A 89 28.51 19.29 -36.74
CA SER A 89 28.80 20.05 -37.96
C SER A 89 28.89 19.16 -39.20
N SER A 90 28.89 19.79 -40.38
CA SER A 90 29.23 19.07 -41.63
C SER A 90 30.65 18.49 -41.59
N GLY A 91 30.88 17.43 -42.35
CA GLY A 91 32.17 16.74 -42.45
C GLY A 91 32.14 15.28 -42.04
N TYR A 92 31.01 14.76 -41.54
CA TYR A 92 30.88 13.38 -41.18
C TYR A 92 30.02 12.62 -42.20
N GLN A 93 30.67 11.71 -42.93
CA GLN A 93 30.03 10.95 -44.00
C GLN A 93 30.52 9.49 -44.01
N LEU A 94 29.62 8.59 -43.63
CA LEU A 94 29.90 7.14 -43.67
C LEU A 94 30.08 6.68 -45.12
N PRO A 95 31.00 5.72 -45.38
CA PRO A 95 31.81 4.96 -44.40
C PRO A 95 33.13 5.65 -43.99
N ASN A 96 33.44 6.84 -44.48
CA ASN A 96 34.76 7.44 -44.34
C ASN A 96 34.98 8.16 -43.01
N THR A 97 33.97 8.87 -42.52
CA THR A 97 34.07 9.68 -41.31
C THR A 97 32.82 9.55 -40.46
N ILE A 98 32.99 9.52 -39.12
CA ILE A 98 31.91 9.48 -38.17
C ILE A 98 32.15 10.44 -37.01
N TYR A 99 31.12 11.14 -36.60
CA TYR A 99 31.11 11.88 -35.34
C TYR A 99 30.87 10.87 -34.21
N SER A 100 31.68 10.94 -33.16
CA SER A 100 31.54 10.05 -32.00
C SER A 100 31.72 10.84 -30.72
N GLN A 101 30.76 10.77 -29.80
CA GLN A 101 30.82 11.41 -28.49
C GLN A 101 30.55 10.41 -27.37
N THR A 102 31.55 10.25 -26.50
CA THR A 102 31.41 9.47 -25.25
C THR A 102 30.69 10.32 -24.21
N ILE A 103 29.71 9.72 -23.55
CA ILE A 103 28.93 10.34 -22.47
C ILE A 103 29.60 10.00 -21.13
N ASN A 104 30.14 11.01 -20.46
CA ASN A 104 30.83 10.87 -19.19
C ASN A 104 29.91 11.23 -18.04
N TYR A 105 29.53 10.22 -17.26
CA TYR A 105 28.66 10.37 -16.10
C TYR A 105 29.43 10.95 -14.91
N ARG A 106 28.68 11.63 -14.01
CA ARG A 106 29.24 12.18 -12.77
C ARG A 106 29.46 11.12 -11.69
N VAL A 107 29.06 9.90 -11.98
CA VAL A 107 29.16 8.72 -11.13
C VAL A 107 30.03 7.68 -11.83
N PRO A 108 30.92 6.97 -11.13
CA PRO A 108 31.70 5.89 -11.74
C PRO A 108 30.80 4.80 -12.33
N LEU A 109 31.17 4.23 -13.46
CA LEU A 109 30.33 3.32 -14.23
C LEU A 109 29.92 2.04 -13.46
N LEU A 110 30.80 1.51 -12.60
CA LEU A 110 30.47 0.31 -11.81
C LEU A 110 29.33 0.59 -10.81
N GLN A 111 29.38 1.72 -10.10
CA GLN A 111 28.31 2.15 -9.21
C GLN A 111 27.02 2.43 -9.98
N LEU A 112 27.14 3.06 -11.16
CA LEU A 112 26.02 3.37 -12.03
C LEU A 112 25.33 2.10 -12.53
N PHE A 113 26.09 1.10 -12.97
CA PHE A 113 25.54 -0.20 -13.40
C PHE A 113 24.84 -0.93 -12.23
N SER A 114 25.47 -0.94 -11.05
CA SER A 114 24.86 -1.54 -9.85
C SER A 114 23.56 -0.84 -9.48
N LEU A 115 23.48 0.49 -9.62
CA LEU A 115 22.27 1.26 -9.38
C LEU A 115 21.16 0.88 -10.38
N ILE A 116 21.49 0.81 -11.67
CA ILE A 116 20.53 0.42 -12.72
C ILE A 116 20.03 -1.00 -12.48
N ASP A 117 20.92 -1.94 -12.17
CA ASP A 117 20.56 -3.34 -11.94
C ASP A 117 19.63 -3.47 -10.73
N ARG A 118 19.86 -2.67 -9.70
CA ARG A 118 19.07 -2.65 -8.49
C ARG A 118 17.75 -1.90 -8.61
N SER A 119 17.64 -0.96 -9.56
CA SER A 119 16.43 -0.19 -9.78
C SER A 119 15.34 -1.02 -10.47
N TYR A 120 14.07 -0.71 -10.18
CA TYR A 120 12.94 -1.39 -10.83
C TYR A 120 12.84 -1.00 -12.30
N VAL A 121 12.83 0.28 -12.59
CA VAL A 121 12.78 0.86 -13.93
C VAL A 121 13.82 1.95 -14.06
N CYS A 122 14.49 2.02 -15.22
CA CYS A 122 15.31 3.15 -15.59
C CYS A 122 14.92 3.68 -16.97
N LYS A 123 15.04 4.98 -17.18
CA LYS A 123 14.77 5.64 -18.46
C LYS A 123 15.77 6.76 -18.70
N GLN A 124 16.11 6.97 -19.97
CA GLN A 124 16.99 8.07 -20.39
C GLN A 124 16.46 8.67 -21.68
N TYR A 125 16.34 9.99 -21.72
CA TYR A 125 15.88 10.69 -22.92
C TYR A 125 17.03 10.83 -23.92
N ILE A 126 16.73 10.63 -25.22
CA ILE A 126 17.66 10.90 -26.31
C ILE A 126 16.89 11.57 -27.44
N GLU A 127 17.50 12.60 -28.03
CA GLU A 127 16.92 13.37 -29.15
C GLU A 127 17.98 13.64 -30.20
N TYR A 128 17.60 13.60 -31.47
CA TYR A 128 18.36 14.05 -32.59
C TYR A 128 17.53 15.03 -33.45
N THR A 129 18.00 16.25 -33.61
CA THR A 129 17.46 17.25 -34.53
C THR A 129 18.31 17.27 -35.77
N CYS A 130 17.70 17.11 -36.92
CA CYS A 130 18.41 16.97 -38.21
C CYS A 130 18.00 18.05 -39.20
N PHE A 131 18.96 18.47 -39.99
CA PHE A 131 18.76 19.30 -41.19
C PHE A 131 19.40 18.56 -42.37
N ASN A 132 18.57 17.93 -43.20
CA ASN A 132 18.99 17.10 -44.33
C ASN A 132 20.04 16.03 -43.95
N SER A 133 19.88 15.42 -42.77
CA SER A 133 20.78 14.43 -42.19
C SER A 133 19.93 13.23 -41.68
N ARG A 134 20.28 12.04 -42.15
CA ARG A 134 19.56 10.80 -41.79
C ARG A 134 20.02 10.25 -40.45
N LEU A 135 19.16 9.42 -39.83
CA LEU A 135 19.43 8.79 -38.55
C LEU A 135 19.53 7.24 -38.71
N LEU A 136 18.43 6.54 -38.65
CA LEU A 136 18.42 5.06 -38.66
C LEU A 136 18.37 4.45 -40.07
N ASN A 137 17.83 5.18 -41.07
CA ASN A 137 17.80 4.80 -42.48
C ASN A 137 17.26 3.36 -42.76
N TYR A 138 16.42 2.82 -41.87
CA TYR A 138 15.89 1.47 -42.00
C TYR A 138 15.03 1.30 -43.29
N PRO A 139 15.14 0.21 -44.05
CA PRO A 139 15.84 -1.07 -43.75
C PRO A 139 17.32 -1.12 -44.18
N ASN A 140 17.91 -0.01 -44.60
CA ASN A 140 19.32 0.07 -44.95
C ASN A 140 20.19 0.25 -43.70
N SER A 141 21.53 0.36 -43.92
CA SER A 141 22.46 0.60 -42.80
C SER A 141 22.22 1.96 -42.15
N PRO A 142 22.26 2.06 -40.81
CA PRO A 142 22.07 3.31 -40.10
C PRO A 142 23.21 4.29 -40.34
N TYR A 143 22.88 5.58 -40.23
CA TYR A 143 23.84 6.66 -40.22
C TYR A 143 24.09 7.24 -38.81
N GLY A 144 23.19 6.98 -37.87
CA GLY A 144 23.36 7.34 -36.48
C GLY A 144 22.86 6.25 -35.57
N TRP A 145 23.50 6.07 -34.40
CA TRP A 145 23.14 5.09 -33.38
C TRP A 145 23.65 5.52 -32.00
N TRP A 146 23.16 4.86 -30.99
CA TRP A 146 23.69 4.97 -29.65
C TRP A 146 24.29 3.65 -29.18
N VAL A 147 25.18 3.72 -28.21
CA VAL A 147 25.87 2.55 -27.63
C VAL A 147 25.55 2.52 -26.14
N GLY A 148 25.02 1.40 -25.68
CA GLY A 148 24.67 1.16 -24.29
C GLY A 148 25.79 0.50 -23.48
N ARG A 149 25.47 0.13 -22.23
CA ARG A 149 26.43 -0.44 -21.25
C ARG A 149 27.07 -1.75 -21.70
N THR A 150 26.43 -2.51 -22.58
CA THR A 150 26.97 -3.74 -23.15
C THR A 150 27.99 -3.50 -24.26
N ASN A 151 28.30 -2.24 -24.55
CA ASN A 151 29.11 -1.78 -25.68
C ASN A 151 28.58 -2.23 -27.06
N GLN A 152 27.30 -2.54 -27.13
CA GLN A 152 26.58 -2.92 -28.32
C GLN A 152 25.96 -1.70 -28.97
N THR A 153 26.05 -1.57 -30.30
CA THR A 153 25.30 -0.58 -31.07
C THR A 153 23.83 -0.93 -31.08
N MET A 154 23.00 0.06 -30.84
CA MET A 154 21.54 -0.09 -30.80
C MET A 154 20.92 0.33 -32.13
N ASP A 155 20.00 -0.50 -32.60
CA ASP A 155 19.30 -0.36 -33.87
C ASP A 155 17.98 0.40 -33.79
N TYR A 156 17.69 1.05 -32.66
CA TYR A 156 16.48 1.83 -32.42
C TYR A 156 16.80 3.17 -31.76
N TRP A 157 15.85 4.10 -31.79
CA TRP A 157 15.98 5.44 -31.21
C TRP A 157 14.99 5.67 -30.07
N GLY A 158 15.10 6.83 -29.40
CA GLY A 158 14.25 7.17 -28.25
C GLY A 158 12.75 7.03 -28.52
N GLY A 159 12.02 6.43 -27.61
CA GLY A 159 10.58 6.14 -27.72
C GLY A 159 10.24 4.91 -28.57
N SER A 160 11.26 4.16 -29.05
CA SER A 160 11.08 2.92 -29.81
C SER A 160 11.67 1.71 -29.06
N GLU A 161 11.63 0.54 -29.67
CA GLU A 161 12.04 -0.73 -29.09
C GLU A 161 13.19 -1.39 -29.86
N ILE A 162 13.99 -2.18 -29.15
CA ILE A 162 15.10 -2.94 -29.74
C ILE A 162 14.63 -3.87 -30.87
N GLY A 163 15.45 -4.02 -31.92
CA GLY A 163 15.14 -4.88 -33.06
C GLY A 163 14.15 -4.27 -34.05
N THR A 164 13.65 -3.06 -33.82
CA THR A 164 12.66 -2.42 -34.72
C THR A 164 13.31 -1.67 -35.87
N GLY A 165 14.51 -1.14 -35.70
CA GLY A 165 15.16 -0.25 -36.68
C GLY A 165 14.45 1.10 -36.80
N LYS A 166 13.67 1.52 -35.78
CA LYS A 166 12.73 2.64 -35.88
C LYS A 166 12.96 3.72 -34.84
N CYS A 167 12.47 4.90 -35.11
CA CYS A 167 12.18 5.96 -34.17
C CYS A 167 10.74 5.82 -33.64
N SER A 168 10.37 6.64 -32.64
CA SER A 168 9.01 6.61 -32.07
C SER A 168 7.92 6.78 -33.14
N CYS A 169 8.07 7.78 -34.05
CA CYS A 169 7.09 8.03 -35.12
C CYS A 169 6.94 6.85 -36.08
N GLY A 170 7.95 5.98 -36.20
CA GLY A 170 7.89 4.79 -37.05
C GLY A 170 7.07 3.65 -36.47
N LEU A 171 6.77 3.68 -35.17
CA LEU A 171 5.90 2.70 -34.52
C LEU A 171 4.42 2.97 -34.77
N ASP A 172 4.03 4.24 -34.74
CA ASP A 172 2.64 4.68 -34.89
C ASP A 172 2.34 5.28 -36.29
N MET A 173 3.31 5.20 -37.23
CA MET A 173 3.22 5.71 -38.60
C MET A 173 2.97 7.23 -38.68
N SER A 174 3.45 7.99 -37.69
CA SER A 174 3.30 9.45 -37.60
C SER A 174 4.49 10.24 -38.13
N CYS A 175 5.48 9.59 -38.73
CA CYS A 175 6.66 10.26 -39.27
C CYS A 175 6.29 11.27 -40.41
N ALA A 176 7.10 12.31 -40.57
CA ALA A 176 6.93 13.35 -41.59
C ALA A 176 6.81 12.76 -43.02
N ASN A 177 7.50 11.66 -43.28
CA ASN A 177 7.27 10.82 -44.46
C ASN A 177 6.71 9.48 -44.00
N PRO A 178 5.42 9.13 -44.29
CA PRO A 178 4.78 7.91 -43.81
C PRO A 178 5.43 6.61 -44.32
N ASN A 179 6.28 6.68 -45.32
CA ASN A 179 6.99 5.48 -45.85
C ASN A 179 8.34 5.24 -45.17
N LEU A 180 8.74 6.13 -44.25
CA LEU A 180 9.99 6.03 -43.50
C LEU A 180 9.71 5.84 -42.01
N PHE A 181 10.70 5.44 -41.24
CA PHE A 181 10.55 5.05 -39.86
C PHE A 181 11.19 6.00 -38.84
N CYS A 182 11.81 7.10 -39.35
CA CYS A 182 12.28 8.25 -38.59
C CYS A 182 11.93 9.53 -39.36
N ASN A 183 11.67 10.63 -38.65
CA ASN A 183 11.47 11.93 -39.25
C ASN A 183 12.72 12.38 -40.01
N CYS A 184 13.90 12.20 -39.42
CA CYS A 184 15.18 12.60 -39.97
C CYS A 184 15.54 11.88 -41.27
N ASP A 185 15.06 10.64 -41.47
CA ASP A 185 15.32 9.87 -42.69
C ASP A 185 14.64 10.45 -43.94
N SER A 186 13.72 11.42 -43.73
CA SER A 186 13.05 12.14 -44.80
C SER A 186 13.94 13.12 -45.58
N GLN A 187 15.10 13.49 -45.05
CA GLN A 187 16.09 14.39 -45.67
C GLN A 187 15.50 15.77 -46.08
N PHE A 188 14.60 16.31 -45.25
CA PHE A 188 14.03 17.62 -45.52
C PHE A 188 15.06 18.74 -45.23
N THR A 189 14.93 19.83 -45.98
CA THR A 189 15.72 21.07 -45.78
C THR A 189 15.09 21.99 -44.73
N THR A 190 14.29 21.42 -43.84
CA THR A 190 13.75 22.02 -42.62
C THR A 190 14.18 21.15 -41.45
N GLU A 191 14.34 21.75 -40.27
CA GLU A 191 14.67 20.97 -39.08
C GLU A 191 13.53 20.00 -38.73
N LEU A 192 13.88 18.74 -38.56
CA LEU A 192 13.02 17.69 -38.02
C LEU A 192 13.67 17.11 -36.77
N LYS A 193 12.88 16.41 -35.99
CA LYS A 193 13.30 15.81 -34.72
C LYS A 193 12.85 14.38 -34.60
N ASP A 194 13.73 13.55 -34.05
CA ASP A 194 13.42 12.21 -33.52
C ASP A 194 13.92 12.13 -32.10
N GLY A 195 13.02 11.85 -31.14
CA GLY A 195 13.38 11.80 -29.73
C GLY A 195 12.37 11.04 -28.90
N GLY A 196 12.79 10.64 -27.71
CA GLY A 196 11.97 9.93 -26.76
C GLY A 196 12.81 9.28 -25.65
N TYR A 197 12.14 8.54 -24.79
CA TYR A 197 12.80 7.81 -23.72
C TYR A 197 13.26 6.42 -24.18
N LEU A 198 14.49 6.07 -23.81
CA LEU A 198 15.01 4.71 -23.81
C LEU A 198 14.62 4.08 -22.46
N THR A 199 13.95 2.93 -22.46
CA THR A 199 13.35 2.33 -21.26
C THR A 199 13.90 0.96 -20.92
N ARG A 200 14.70 0.37 -21.81
CA ARG A 200 15.32 -0.94 -21.59
C ARG A 200 16.56 -0.80 -20.71
N LYS A 201 16.39 -0.96 -19.40
CA LYS A 201 17.45 -0.77 -18.41
C LYS A 201 18.68 -1.68 -18.65
N GLU A 202 18.49 -2.82 -19.28
CA GLU A 202 19.56 -3.78 -19.60
C GLU A 202 20.65 -3.18 -20.51
N TYR A 203 20.27 -2.17 -21.29
CA TYR A 203 21.17 -1.50 -22.23
C TYR A 203 21.59 -0.10 -21.75
N LEU A 204 20.89 0.45 -20.75
CA LEU A 204 21.22 1.77 -20.17
C LEU A 204 22.46 1.67 -19.25
N PRO A 205 23.20 2.77 -19.10
CA PRO A 205 22.99 4.10 -19.67
C PRO A 205 23.54 4.20 -21.09
N VAL A 206 23.20 5.31 -21.79
CA VAL A 206 23.86 5.68 -23.05
C VAL A 206 25.31 6.02 -22.79
N LEU A 207 26.26 5.24 -23.32
CA LEU A 207 27.68 5.47 -23.16
C LEU A 207 28.31 6.29 -24.30
N ARG A 208 27.75 6.19 -25.51
CA ARG A 208 28.25 6.88 -26.68
C ARG A 208 27.14 7.11 -27.70
N VAL A 209 27.21 8.20 -28.42
CA VAL A 209 26.38 8.47 -29.60
C VAL A 209 27.26 8.71 -30.81
N GLU A 210 26.80 8.27 -31.98
CA GLU A 210 27.56 8.34 -33.23
C GLU A 210 26.65 8.75 -34.37
N PHE A 211 27.18 9.67 -35.26
CA PHE A 211 26.45 10.21 -36.40
C PHE A 211 27.37 10.35 -37.62
N GLY A 212 26.88 9.97 -38.80
CA GLY A 212 27.69 9.90 -40.01
C GLY A 212 26.98 10.32 -41.30
N ASP A 213 26.01 11.23 -41.25
CA ASP A 213 25.31 11.77 -42.43
C ASP A 213 25.12 13.30 -42.35
N THR A 214 26.21 14.04 -42.14
CA THR A 214 26.18 15.50 -42.17
C THR A 214 26.84 16.08 -43.41
N GLY A 215 27.04 15.25 -44.45
CA GLY A 215 27.61 15.61 -45.73
C GLY A 215 29.10 15.98 -45.69
N PRO A 216 29.68 16.36 -46.82
CA PRO A 216 31.07 16.81 -46.88
C PRO A 216 31.26 18.13 -46.13
N VAL A 217 32.51 18.41 -45.77
CA VAL A 217 32.89 19.67 -45.10
C VAL A 217 32.37 20.88 -45.87
N GLY A 218 31.64 21.79 -45.20
CA GLY A 218 31.05 22.97 -45.79
C GLY A 218 29.68 22.78 -46.43
N SER A 219 29.10 21.57 -46.37
CA SER A 219 27.70 21.37 -46.75
C SER A 219 26.74 22.03 -45.75
N PRO A 220 25.51 22.35 -46.15
CA PRO A 220 24.52 22.91 -45.21
C PRO A 220 23.94 21.86 -44.26
N GLN A 221 24.31 20.59 -44.41
CA GLN A 221 23.81 19.49 -43.58
C GLN A 221 24.39 19.54 -42.18
N TYR A 222 23.57 19.33 -41.19
CA TYR A 222 23.97 19.25 -39.78
C TYR A 222 23.00 18.44 -38.94
N GLY A 223 23.46 18.12 -37.76
CA GLY A 223 22.63 17.54 -36.71
C GLY A 223 22.86 18.22 -35.36
N ARG A 224 21.91 18.10 -34.49
CA ARG A 224 22.05 18.40 -33.07
C ARG A 224 21.50 17.24 -32.29
N TYR A 225 22.14 16.90 -31.19
CA TYR A 225 21.66 15.82 -30.33
C TYR A 225 21.64 16.28 -28.89
N GLN A 226 20.77 15.65 -28.14
CA GLN A 226 20.70 15.79 -26.68
C GLN A 226 20.56 14.38 -26.06
N VAL A 227 21.39 14.13 -25.05
CA VAL A 227 21.23 12.98 -24.14
C VAL A 227 20.83 13.54 -22.80
N GLY A 228 19.66 13.15 -22.30
CA GLY A 228 19.14 13.59 -21.02
C GLY A 228 19.79 12.84 -19.86
N ARG A 229 19.46 13.26 -18.65
CA ARG A 229 19.85 12.56 -17.42
C ARG A 229 19.25 11.17 -17.38
N LEU A 230 19.90 10.28 -16.66
CA LEU A 230 19.35 8.97 -16.35
C LEU A 230 18.45 9.08 -15.14
N TYR A 231 17.23 8.58 -15.26
CA TYR A 231 16.24 8.49 -14.18
C TYR A 231 15.97 7.03 -13.87
N CYS A 232 16.16 6.64 -12.61
CA CYS A 232 15.85 5.29 -12.13
C CYS A 232 14.85 5.36 -10.98
N GLU A 233 13.89 4.46 -10.98
CA GLU A 233 12.78 4.41 -10.01
C GLU A 233 12.76 3.08 -9.27
N GLY A 234 12.42 3.12 -7.98
CA GLY A 234 12.29 1.96 -7.13
C GLY A 234 13.63 1.36 -6.68
N ASP A 235 13.54 0.32 -5.88
CA ASP A 235 14.68 -0.46 -5.39
C ASP A 235 14.28 -1.91 -5.21
N LEU A 236 14.83 -2.81 -6.01
CA LEU A 236 14.60 -4.25 -5.95
C LEU A 236 14.94 -4.86 -4.58
N LEU A 237 15.77 -4.17 -3.78
CA LEU A 237 16.03 -4.58 -2.40
C LEU A 237 14.73 -4.70 -1.61
N TYR A 238 13.84 -3.72 -1.76
CA TYR A 238 12.56 -3.64 -1.05
C TYR A 238 11.42 -4.36 -1.79
N ASP A 239 11.52 -4.50 -3.11
CA ASP A 239 10.58 -5.31 -3.90
C ASP A 239 10.78 -6.82 -3.67
N ASN A 240 11.98 -7.24 -3.26
CA ASN A 240 12.30 -8.62 -2.93
C ASN A 240 11.73 -9.02 -1.55
N THR A 241 10.41 -8.96 -1.45
CA THR A 241 9.65 -9.18 -0.22
C THR A 241 8.86 -10.47 -0.30
N VAL A 242 8.81 -11.21 0.81
CA VAL A 242 8.03 -12.44 0.96
C VAL A 242 7.26 -12.43 2.27
N THR A 243 6.11 -13.12 2.30
CA THR A 243 5.31 -13.34 3.51
C THR A 243 5.39 -14.81 3.92
N PHE A 244 5.86 -15.06 5.11
CA PHE A 244 5.75 -16.34 5.80
C PHE A 244 4.38 -16.43 6.48
N ARG A 245 3.53 -17.32 6.04
CA ARG A 245 2.17 -17.50 6.55
C ARG A 245 2.04 -18.62 7.56
N LYS A 246 3.06 -19.48 7.66
CA LYS A 246 3.11 -20.62 8.57
C LYS A 246 4.45 -20.67 9.28
N ALA A 247 4.43 -21.02 10.56
CA ALA A 247 5.62 -21.07 11.38
C ALA A 247 6.61 -22.19 11.00
N ASP A 248 6.20 -23.13 10.19
CA ASP A 248 7.06 -24.21 9.69
C ASP A 248 7.54 -23.98 8.24
N ALA A 249 7.26 -22.80 7.67
CA ALA A 249 7.71 -22.43 6.32
C ALA A 249 9.18 -22.07 6.31
N ILE A 250 9.92 -22.51 5.27
CA ILE A 250 11.37 -22.38 5.15
C ILE A 250 11.74 -21.93 3.73
N ILE A 251 12.57 -20.90 3.63
CA ILE A 251 13.37 -20.58 2.45
C ILE A 251 14.82 -20.99 2.72
N THR A 252 15.50 -21.56 1.73
CA THR A 252 16.91 -21.93 1.82
C THR A 252 17.75 -21.14 0.83
N VAL A 253 18.88 -20.60 1.32
CA VAL A 253 19.88 -19.90 0.52
C VAL A 253 21.29 -20.52 0.79
N PRO A 254 22.30 -20.19 -0.01
CA PRO A 254 23.66 -20.70 0.23
C PRO A 254 24.14 -20.44 1.65
N PRO A 255 25.06 -21.29 2.17
CA PRO A 255 25.62 -21.12 3.51
C PRO A 255 26.25 -19.75 3.73
N PHE A 256 26.14 -19.25 4.95
CA PHE A 256 26.85 -18.05 5.37
C PHE A 256 28.35 -18.32 5.49
N GLU A 257 29.17 -17.48 4.91
CA GLU A 257 30.63 -17.56 4.97
C GLU A 257 31.22 -16.30 5.64
N ALA A 258 32.01 -16.50 6.68
CA ALA A 258 32.79 -15.44 7.34
C ALA A 258 34.28 -15.83 7.36
N LYS A 259 35.02 -15.54 6.30
CA LYS A 259 36.45 -15.84 6.21
C LYS A 259 37.28 -14.90 7.08
N VAL A 260 37.04 -13.62 7.01
CA VAL A 260 37.65 -12.55 7.85
C VAL A 260 36.54 -11.87 8.64
N ALA A 261 35.51 -11.46 7.98
CA ALA A 261 34.26 -10.95 8.51
C ALA A 261 33.12 -11.41 7.63
N GLY A 262 31.92 -11.42 8.16
CA GLY A 262 30.70 -11.68 7.41
C GLY A 262 29.53 -11.04 8.11
N ASP A 263 28.52 -10.64 7.34
CA ASP A 263 27.31 -10.00 7.82
C ASP A 263 26.06 -10.57 7.17
N ILE A 264 24.95 -10.50 7.90
CA ILE A 264 23.61 -10.74 7.39
C ILE A 264 22.77 -9.53 7.77
N ARG A 265 22.10 -8.94 6.78
CA ARG A 265 21.18 -7.80 6.98
C ARG A 265 19.84 -8.11 6.32
N PHE A 266 18.76 -7.81 7.04
CA PHE A 266 17.40 -7.93 6.51
C PHE A 266 16.42 -7.04 7.27
N GLN A 267 15.23 -6.89 6.71
CA GLN A 267 14.11 -6.29 7.42
C GLN A 267 13.00 -7.32 7.61
N PHE A 268 12.35 -7.26 8.77
CA PHE A 268 11.17 -8.07 9.05
C PHE A 268 10.02 -7.20 9.56
N LYS A 269 8.80 -7.71 9.37
CA LYS A 269 7.56 -7.11 9.84
C LYS A 269 6.64 -8.22 10.33
N THR A 270 6.17 -8.12 11.58
CA THR A 270 5.31 -9.16 12.16
C THR A 270 4.33 -8.58 13.18
N GLY A 271 3.15 -9.20 13.29
CA GLY A 271 2.21 -9.04 14.41
C GLY A 271 2.04 -10.35 15.17
N PHE A 272 3.00 -11.26 15.03
CA PHE A 272 2.97 -12.58 15.65
C PHE A 272 3.10 -12.48 17.17
N ASP A 273 2.20 -13.12 17.88
CA ASP A 273 2.24 -13.15 19.34
C ASP A 273 3.17 -14.24 19.83
N SER A 274 4.39 -13.85 20.20
CA SER A 274 5.39 -14.76 20.75
C SER A 274 5.03 -15.29 22.16
N ALA A 275 4.13 -14.63 22.88
CA ALA A 275 3.70 -15.10 24.19
C ALA A 275 2.82 -16.37 24.07
N THR A 276 2.06 -16.48 22.97
CA THR A 276 1.23 -17.67 22.70
C THR A 276 2.02 -18.81 22.06
N PHE A 277 3.04 -18.50 21.25
CA PHE A 277 3.77 -19.50 20.44
C PHE A 277 5.24 -19.69 20.84
N GLY A 278 5.74 -18.98 21.85
CA GLY A 278 7.14 -19.00 22.25
C GLY A 278 8.04 -18.19 21.31
N SER A 279 9.34 -18.44 21.36
CA SER A 279 10.30 -17.72 20.54
C SER A 279 10.31 -18.24 19.10
N ALA A 280 10.34 -17.31 18.10
CA ALA A 280 10.35 -17.62 16.69
C ALA A 280 11.76 -17.55 16.08
N ILE A 281 12.18 -18.58 15.35
CA ILE A 281 13.43 -18.55 14.56
C ILE A 281 13.19 -17.73 13.30
N ILE A 282 14.04 -16.73 13.05
CA ILE A 282 14.01 -15.95 11.82
C ILE A 282 15.03 -16.49 10.81
N VAL A 283 16.26 -16.74 11.29
CA VAL A 283 17.37 -17.22 10.46
C VAL A 283 18.17 -18.27 11.23
N GLN A 284 18.57 -19.33 10.56
CA GLN A 284 19.48 -20.33 11.14
C GLN A 284 20.43 -20.92 10.08
N ASN A 285 21.70 -21.14 10.47
CA ASN A 285 22.67 -21.90 9.70
C ASN A 285 23.54 -22.77 10.63
N VAL A 286 23.73 -24.02 10.33
CA VAL A 286 24.43 -24.97 11.19
C VAL A 286 25.60 -25.65 10.48
N GLY A 287 26.63 -25.98 11.25
CA GLY A 287 27.72 -26.87 10.85
C GLY A 287 27.48 -28.26 11.43
N TYR A 288 27.06 -29.21 10.60
CA TYR A 288 26.67 -30.55 11.06
C TYR A 288 27.81 -31.33 11.74
N ASP A 289 29.05 -31.12 11.28
CA ASP A 289 30.19 -31.93 11.72
C ASP A 289 30.93 -31.34 12.92
N ASN A 290 30.70 -30.07 13.25
CA ASN A 290 31.56 -29.33 14.16
C ASN A 290 30.80 -28.57 15.27
N GLY A 291 29.45 -28.59 15.23
CA GLY A 291 28.60 -27.90 16.17
C GLY A 291 28.57 -26.37 16.04
N ASP A 292 29.08 -25.83 14.92
CA ASP A 292 29.01 -24.40 14.64
C ASP A 292 27.57 -24.01 14.32
N LEU A 293 27.16 -22.84 14.74
CA LEU A 293 25.78 -22.35 14.63
C LEU A 293 25.77 -20.84 14.50
N ILE A 294 24.88 -20.33 13.66
CA ILE A 294 24.30 -18.99 13.80
C ILE A 294 22.78 -19.10 13.82
N GLU A 295 22.15 -18.35 14.68
CA GLU A 295 20.68 -18.30 14.79
C GLU A 295 20.24 -16.91 15.23
N ILE A 296 19.30 -16.32 14.50
CA ILE A 296 18.61 -15.08 14.86
C ILE A 296 17.18 -15.44 15.22
N ARG A 297 16.72 -14.95 16.37
CA ARG A 297 15.45 -15.35 16.94
C ARG A 297 14.72 -14.17 17.57
N LEU A 298 13.43 -14.04 17.30
CA LEU A 298 12.52 -13.20 18.09
C LEU A 298 12.17 -13.99 19.35
N GLN A 299 12.77 -13.62 20.48
CA GLN A 299 12.68 -14.37 21.72
C GLN A 299 11.47 -13.96 22.57
N ALA A 300 11.11 -12.67 22.52
CA ALA A 300 9.94 -12.08 23.16
C ALA A 300 9.50 -10.85 22.32
N PRO A 301 8.33 -10.26 22.57
CA PRO A 301 7.87 -9.09 21.82
C PRO A 301 8.87 -7.94 21.73
N ARG A 302 9.67 -7.75 22.78
CA ARG A 302 10.72 -6.69 22.89
C ARG A 302 12.13 -7.22 22.86
N GLU A 303 12.34 -8.50 22.47
CA GLU A 303 13.64 -9.14 22.63
C GLU A 303 14.01 -9.94 21.38
N ILE A 304 15.14 -9.56 20.75
CA ILE A 304 15.78 -10.31 19.67
C ILE A 304 17.11 -10.84 20.18
N ALA A 305 17.36 -12.13 19.93
CA ALA A 305 18.58 -12.81 20.32
C ALA A 305 19.34 -13.32 19.09
N PHE A 306 20.64 -13.10 19.08
CA PHE A 306 21.60 -13.70 18.17
C PHE A 306 22.40 -14.74 18.92
N ARG A 307 22.28 -16.00 18.49
CA ARG A 307 22.98 -17.15 19.05
C ARG A 307 24.03 -17.62 18.05
N TYR A 308 25.23 -17.79 18.50
CA TYR A 308 26.29 -18.33 17.66
C TYR A 308 27.21 -19.28 18.44
N SER A 309 27.79 -20.24 17.74
CA SER A 309 28.75 -21.19 18.29
C SER A 309 29.88 -21.39 17.30
N VAL A 310 31.11 -21.39 17.84
CA VAL A 310 32.33 -21.72 17.11
C VAL A 310 32.96 -23.04 17.64
N GLY A 311 32.12 -23.97 18.06
CA GLY A 311 32.50 -25.31 18.52
C GLY A 311 32.91 -25.44 19.99
N ARG A 312 32.71 -24.42 20.82
CA ARG A 312 33.06 -24.44 22.26
C ARG A 312 31.91 -23.97 23.18
N GLY A 313 30.69 -24.15 22.77
CA GLY A 313 29.51 -23.66 23.46
C GLY A 313 28.79 -22.58 22.66
N THR A 314 27.57 -22.27 23.06
CA THR A 314 26.75 -21.27 22.41
C THR A 314 26.82 -19.93 23.13
N ASN A 315 27.24 -18.91 22.43
CA ASN A 315 27.17 -17.52 22.87
C ASN A 315 25.85 -16.91 22.49
N ILE A 316 25.34 -15.96 23.27
CA ILE A 316 24.08 -15.28 23.05
C ILE A 316 24.27 -13.78 23.22
N ILE A 317 23.90 -13.01 22.20
CA ILE A 317 23.78 -11.56 22.24
C ILE A 317 22.30 -11.23 22.17
N THR A 318 21.81 -10.40 23.08
CA THR A 318 20.40 -10.06 23.17
C THR A 318 20.22 -8.54 23.15
N ILE A 319 19.31 -8.07 22.32
CA ILE A 319 18.82 -6.69 22.33
C ILE A 319 17.41 -6.68 22.90
N ARG A 320 17.19 -5.79 23.88
CA ARG A 320 15.88 -5.47 24.46
C ARG A 320 15.49 -4.05 24.11
N ALA A 321 14.42 -3.88 23.36
CA ALA A 321 13.90 -2.59 22.94
C ALA A 321 12.87 -2.02 23.93
N PRO A 322 12.69 -0.69 23.98
CA PRO A 322 11.60 -0.06 24.73
C PRO A 322 10.23 -0.19 24.04
N TYR A 323 10.20 -0.70 22.82
CA TYR A 323 9.02 -0.93 21.97
C TYR A 323 8.92 -2.41 21.59
N ASP A 324 7.77 -2.80 21.05
CA ASP A 324 7.49 -4.18 20.62
C ASP A 324 7.95 -4.37 19.17
N PHE A 325 8.67 -5.45 18.89
CA PHE A 325 9.09 -5.84 17.55
C PHE A 325 7.98 -6.55 16.74
N ASN A 326 6.85 -6.84 17.36
CA ASN A 326 5.66 -7.42 16.73
C ASN A 326 4.50 -6.43 16.60
N ASP A 327 4.83 -5.18 16.37
CA ASP A 327 3.91 -4.03 16.20
C ASP A 327 3.34 -3.87 14.79
N ASN A 328 3.70 -4.77 13.86
CA ASN A 328 3.41 -4.69 12.44
C ASN A 328 4.13 -3.54 11.70
N ASP A 329 5.24 -3.04 12.22
CA ASP A 329 6.15 -2.14 11.52
C ASP A 329 7.42 -2.86 11.05
N TRP A 330 8.20 -2.21 10.18
CA TRP A 330 9.43 -2.76 9.65
C TRP A 330 10.60 -2.53 10.58
N HIS A 331 11.24 -3.61 11.04
CA HIS A 331 12.47 -3.60 11.84
C HIS A 331 13.65 -4.08 11.03
N THR A 332 14.78 -3.40 11.15
CA THR A 332 16.04 -3.76 10.50
C THR A 332 16.90 -4.57 11.45
N VAL A 333 17.33 -5.74 11.02
CA VAL A 333 18.29 -6.59 11.76
C VAL A 333 19.58 -6.70 10.98
N GLN A 334 20.70 -6.54 11.67
CA GLN A 334 22.02 -6.79 11.14
C GLN A 334 22.85 -7.57 12.14
N ILE A 335 23.47 -8.65 11.70
CA ILE A 335 24.50 -9.35 12.46
C ILE A 335 25.84 -9.23 11.75
N GLU A 336 26.89 -9.17 12.53
CA GLU A 336 28.27 -9.22 12.06
C GLU A 336 29.04 -10.22 12.89
N ILE A 337 29.84 -11.05 12.23
CA ILE A 337 30.82 -11.92 12.85
C ILE A 337 32.17 -11.65 12.20
N ASN A 338 33.15 -11.33 12.99
CA ASN A 338 34.54 -11.16 12.56
C ASN A 338 35.50 -11.82 13.56
N ARG A 339 36.82 -11.65 13.39
CA ARG A 339 37.84 -12.26 14.24
C ARG A 339 37.97 -11.62 15.63
N GLN A 340 37.25 -10.56 15.94
CA GLN A 340 37.39 -9.80 17.18
C GLN A 340 36.13 -9.77 18.00
N GLU A 341 34.99 -9.75 17.34
CA GLU A 341 33.66 -9.66 17.97
C GLU A 341 32.56 -10.29 17.12
N ALA A 342 31.48 -10.65 17.78
CA ALA A 342 30.20 -10.83 17.17
C ALA A 342 29.28 -9.69 17.60
N ARG A 343 28.47 -9.15 16.68
CA ARG A 343 27.60 -8.00 16.91
C ARG A 343 26.19 -8.28 16.40
N LEU A 344 25.21 -7.81 17.15
CA LEU A 344 23.83 -7.72 16.75
C LEU A 344 23.41 -6.26 16.76
N SER A 345 22.79 -5.79 15.70
CA SER A 345 22.13 -4.48 15.63
C SER A 345 20.67 -4.68 15.21
N VAL A 346 19.77 -3.98 15.87
CA VAL A 346 18.34 -3.96 15.56
C VAL A 346 17.88 -2.52 15.61
N ASP A 347 17.44 -1.99 14.47
CA ASP A 347 17.14 -0.58 14.27
C ASP A 347 18.30 0.30 14.73
N ASP A 348 18.10 1.17 15.71
CA ASP A 348 19.14 2.05 16.28
C ASP A 348 19.87 1.44 17.49
N LEU A 349 19.53 0.21 17.87
CA LEU A 349 20.11 -0.49 19.01
C LEU A 349 21.22 -1.43 18.57
N SER A 350 22.32 -1.49 19.33
CA SER A 350 23.43 -2.40 19.02
C SER A 350 24.02 -3.02 20.29
N ALA A 351 24.39 -4.28 20.21
CA ALA A 351 25.09 -5.03 21.24
C ALA A 351 26.20 -5.89 20.63
N ALA A 352 27.32 -5.99 21.29
CA ALA A 352 28.43 -6.79 20.83
C ALA A 352 29.00 -7.67 21.96
N ASN A 353 29.54 -8.82 21.59
CA ASN A 353 30.27 -9.71 22.46
C ASN A 353 31.71 -9.84 21.94
N PRO A 354 32.72 -9.31 22.66
CA PRO A 354 34.09 -9.44 22.24
C PRO A 354 34.52 -10.91 22.32
N GLU A 355 35.10 -11.42 21.23
CA GLU A 355 35.62 -12.78 21.17
C GLU A 355 36.87 -12.94 22.03
N ASP A 356 36.97 -14.04 22.78
CA ASP A 356 38.19 -14.43 23.45
C ASP A 356 39.25 -14.87 22.42
N GLN A 357 40.21 -14.00 22.21
CA GLN A 357 41.22 -14.04 21.16
C GLN A 357 42.16 -15.25 21.21
N THR A 358 42.19 -16.00 22.32
CA THR A 358 43.03 -17.22 22.45
C THR A 358 42.40 -18.42 21.77
N THR A 359 41.15 -18.34 21.35
CA THR A 359 40.35 -19.47 20.94
C THR A 359 39.59 -19.29 19.61
N PHE A 360 39.82 -18.17 18.89
CA PHE A 360 39.13 -17.92 17.61
C PHE A 360 39.37 -19.02 16.58
N ARG A 361 38.30 -19.60 16.12
CA ARG A 361 38.25 -20.54 15.03
C ARG A 361 37.32 -19.99 13.94
N HIS A 362 37.65 -20.18 12.66
CA HIS A 362 36.72 -19.84 11.61
C HIS A 362 35.42 -20.61 11.79
N ILE A 363 34.28 -19.92 11.76
CA ILE A 363 32.97 -20.56 11.74
C ILE A 363 32.81 -21.33 10.44
N ARG A 364 32.39 -22.60 10.54
CA ARG A 364 32.18 -23.47 9.41
C ARG A 364 30.74 -23.97 9.39
N LEU A 365 29.93 -23.35 8.58
CA LEU A 365 28.52 -23.68 8.42
C LEU A 365 28.34 -24.48 7.14
N THR A 366 28.00 -25.76 7.28
CA THR A 366 27.92 -26.73 6.17
C THR A 366 26.50 -26.93 5.64
N SER A 367 25.47 -26.54 6.43
CA SER A 367 24.10 -26.54 5.96
C SER A 367 23.81 -25.33 5.07
N ASN A 368 22.76 -25.39 4.29
CA ASN A 368 22.18 -24.17 3.74
C ASN A 368 21.69 -23.26 4.86
N LEU A 369 21.74 -21.94 4.65
CA LEU A 369 21.12 -20.95 5.53
C LEU A 369 19.61 -21.06 5.35
N THR A 370 18.88 -21.20 6.46
CA THR A 370 17.42 -21.27 6.48
C THR A 370 16.84 -19.97 6.99
N ILE A 371 15.74 -19.53 6.36
CA ILE A 371 14.98 -18.31 6.68
C ILE A 371 13.54 -18.74 6.99
N GLY A 372 12.97 -18.20 8.05
CA GLY A 372 11.61 -18.50 8.50
C GLY A 372 11.57 -19.54 9.62
N ALA A 373 12.08 -20.73 9.40
CA ALA A 373 12.18 -21.80 10.39
C ALA A 373 13.48 -22.59 10.21
N SER A 374 13.72 -23.55 11.07
CA SER A 374 14.81 -24.51 10.89
C SER A 374 14.27 -25.91 10.55
N VAL A 375 15.15 -26.74 10.00
CA VAL A 375 14.78 -28.12 9.65
C VAL A 375 14.37 -28.94 10.89
N THR A 376 14.98 -28.64 12.03
CA THR A 376 14.76 -29.37 13.29
C THR A 376 13.76 -28.70 14.24
N ASN A 377 13.52 -27.38 14.10
CA ASN A 377 12.60 -26.63 14.93
C ASN A 377 11.63 -25.85 14.03
N ARG A 378 10.36 -26.23 14.07
CA ARG A 378 9.29 -25.65 13.26
C ARG A 378 8.59 -24.45 13.90
N ASN A 379 9.06 -23.98 15.06
CA ASN A 379 8.62 -22.72 15.67
C ASN A 379 9.36 -21.55 15.01
N GLY A 380 9.00 -21.25 13.80
CA GLY A 380 9.62 -20.24 12.99
C GLY A 380 8.81 -18.94 12.92
N PHE A 381 9.28 -18.05 12.09
CA PHE A 381 8.78 -16.72 11.88
C PHE A 381 7.49 -16.72 11.05
N VAL A 382 6.52 -15.89 11.46
CA VAL A 382 5.32 -15.57 10.70
C VAL A 382 5.27 -14.05 10.48
N GLY A 383 5.19 -13.61 9.23
CA GLY A 383 5.27 -12.20 8.87
C GLY A 383 5.99 -11.98 7.55
N CYS A 384 6.40 -10.75 7.28
CA CYS A 384 7.11 -10.39 6.06
C CYS A 384 8.61 -10.25 6.31
N ILE A 385 9.41 -10.69 5.34
CA ILE A 385 10.86 -10.45 5.28
C ILE A 385 11.19 -9.82 3.93
N ARG A 386 12.05 -8.79 3.95
CA ARG A 386 12.58 -8.13 2.76
C ARG A 386 14.04 -7.73 2.94
N ALA A 387 14.65 -7.28 1.86
CA ALA A 387 16.01 -6.74 1.87
C ALA A 387 17.05 -7.70 2.46
N PHE A 388 16.88 -9.01 2.25
CA PHE A 388 17.73 -10.04 2.83
C PHE A 388 19.07 -10.12 2.09
N GLN A 389 20.11 -9.66 2.74
CA GLN A 389 21.47 -9.64 2.22
C GLN A 389 22.40 -10.54 3.06
N VAL A 390 23.32 -11.20 2.39
CA VAL A 390 24.40 -11.97 2.99
C VAL A 390 25.72 -11.48 2.39
N ASN A 391 26.59 -10.94 3.22
CA ASN A 391 27.87 -10.35 2.78
C ASN A 391 27.68 -9.31 1.64
N GLY A 392 26.70 -8.39 1.82
CA GLY A 392 26.34 -7.37 0.82
C GLY A 392 25.57 -7.88 -0.39
N LYS A 393 25.42 -9.19 -0.57
CA LYS A 393 24.69 -9.76 -1.71
C LYS A 393 23.21 -9.99 -1.39
N LEU A 394 22.34 -9.40 -2.21
CA LEU A 394 20.89 -9.63 -2.11
C LEU A 394 20.55 -11.10 -2.45
N MET A 395 19.78 -11.75 -1.56
CA MET A 395 19.23 -13.09 -1.78
C MET A 395 17.85 -12.97 -2.41
N ASP A 396 17.65 -13.60 -3.56
CA ASP A 396 16.36 -13.58 -4.27
C ASP A 396 15.31 -14.46 -3.56
N LEU A 397 14.55 -13.87 -2.65
CA LEU A 397 13.47 -14.55 -1.92
C LEU A 397 12.18 -14.60 -2.75
N LYS A 398 11.86 -13.51 -3.46
CA LYS A 398 10.61 -13.35 -4.19
C LYS A 398 10.45 -14.37 -5.30
N SER A 399 11.49 -14.61 -6.10
CA SER A 399 11.45 -15.62 -7.14
C SER A 399 11.29 -17.04 -6.58
N GLN A 400 11.82 -17.32 -5.38
CA GLN A 400 11.57 -18.60 -4.71
C GLN A 400 10.11 -18.73 -4.27
N ALA A 401 9.52 -17.69 -3.70
CA ALA A 401 8.11 -17.65 -3.32
C ALA A 401 7.17 -17.84 -4.53
N LEU A 402 7.48 -17.21 -5.67
CA LEU A 402 6.74 -17.33 -6.93
C LEU A 402 6.72 -18.77 -7.49
N ARG A 403 7.69 -19.61 -7.12
CA ARG A 403 7.71 -21.06 -7.48
C ARG A 403 6.73 -21.90 -6.65
N GLY A 404 5.92 -21.28 -5.77
CA GLY A 404 4.87 -21.98 -5.00
C GLY A 404 5.38 -22.72 -3.77
N MET A 405 6.29 -22.13 -3.01
CA MET A 405 6.81 -22.73 -1.78
C MET A 405 5.73 -22.82 -0.69
N TYR A 406 5.74 -23.91 0.07
CA TYR A 406 4.80 -24.16 1.15
C TYR A 406 4.81 -23.04 2.21
N GLY A 407 3.63 -22.47 2.47
CA GLY A 407 3.45 -21.47 3.52
C GLY A 407 4.11 -20.11 3.26
N ILE A 408 4.57 -19.85 2.01
CA ILE A 408 5.24 -18.61 1.62
C ILE A 408 4.52 -18.01 0.42
N SER A 409 4.34 -16.71 0.43
CA SER A 409 3.78 -15.97 -0.71
C SER A 409 4.68 -14.78 -1.05
N PRO A 410 4.74 -14.38 -2.34
CA PRO A 410 5.43 -13.17 -2.73
C PRO A 410 4.74 -11.94 -2.13
N ASP A 411 5.49 -10.85 -2.04
CA ASP A 411 5.09 -9.57 -1.48
C ASP A 411 4.66 -9.60 -0.01
N CYS A 412 4.41 -8.44 0.60
CA CYS A 412 3.95 -8.32 1.98
C CYS A 412 2.44 -8.03 1.99
N ILE A 413 1.65 -9.06 1.72
CA ILE A 413 0.20 -8.97 1.64
C ILE A 413 -0.41 -9.59 2.89
N GLY A 414 -0.97 -8.74 3.75
CA GLY A 414 -1.62 -9.18 4.98
C GLY A 414 -3.06 -9.66 4.77
N LYS A 415 -3.63 -10.26 5.80
CA LYS A 415 -5.04 -10.69 5.83
C LYS A 415 -5.99 -9.50 5.93
N CYS A 416 -5.54 -8.38 6.54
CA CYS A 416 -6.34 -7.17 6.67
C CYS A 416 -6.55 -6.43 5.34
N GLN A 417 -5.76 -6.71 4.31
CA GLN A 417 -5.90 -6.05 3.00
C GLN A 417 -7.26 -6.32 2.33
N SER A 418 -7.90 -7.44 2.64
CA SER A 418 -9.25 -7.76 2.17
C SER A 418 -10.36 -7.05 2.95
N ASN A 419 -10.03 -6.17 3.91
CA ASN A 419 -10.97 -5.48 4.80
C ASN A 419 -12.00 -6.43 5.46
N PRO A 420 -11.54 -7.48 6.18
CA PRO A 420 -12.43 -8.52 6.68
C PRO A 420 -13.29 -8.06 7.85
N CYS A 421 -12.94 -6.96 8.52
CA CYS A 421 -13.69 -6.41 9.64
C CYS A 421 -14.84 -5.54 9.15
N LEU A 422 -16.04 -5.85 9.59
CA LEU A 422 -17.25 -5.15 9.19
C LEU A 422 -17.51 -3.91 10.06
N ASN A 423 -18.44 -3.06 9.61
CA ASN A 423 -19.01 -1.96 10.38
C ASN A 423 -17.98 -1.00 11.00
N GLY A 424 -16.86 -0.78 10.32
CA GLY A 424 -15.80 0.13 10.78
C GLY A 424 -14.88 -0.46 11.86
N GLY A 425 -14.93 -1.76 12.11
CA GLY A 425 -13.98 -2.45 12.97
C GLY A 425 -12.56 -2.33 12.44
N ARG A 426 -11.60 -2.12 13.34
CA ARG A 426 -10.18 -2.05 13.01
C ARG A 426 -9.61 -3.46 12.85
N CYS A 427 -9.01 -3.74 11.72
CA CYS A 427 -8.32 -5.01 11.50
C CYS A 427 -6.90 -4.95 12.06
N ASN A 428 -6.55 -5.92 12.91
CA ASN A 428 -5.20 -6.15 13.41
C ASN A 428 -4.59 -7.34 12.66
N GLU A 429 -3.50 -7.09 11.95
CA GLU A 429 -2.82 -8.10 11.14
C GLU A 429 -2.04 -9.08 12.01
N ARG A 430 -2.24 -10.39 11.77
CA ARG A 430 -1.51 -11.50 12.40
C ARG A 430 -0.78 -12.38 11.37
N TRP A 431 -0.84 -12.04 10.10
CA TRP A 431 -0.21 -12.69 8.94
C TRP A 431 -0.72 -14.10 8.61
N SER A 432 -0.92 -14.97 9.58
CA SER A 432 -1.61 -16.27 9.42
C SER A 432 -3.13 -16.14 9.53
N THR A 433 -3.60 -15.21 10.36
CA THR A 433 -4.99 -14.88 10.66
C THR A 433 -5.14 -13.36 10.83
N TYR A 434 -6.27 -12.89 11.33
CA TYR A 434 -6.51 -11.50 11.70
C TYR A 434 -7.42 -11.43 12.91
N ASP A 435 -7.37 -10.31 13.62
CA ASP A 435 -8.30 -9.97 14.69
C ASP A 435 -8.99 -8.66 14.37
N CYS A 436 -10.30 -8.60 14.62
CA CYS A 436 -11.03 -7.34 14.48
C CYS A 436 -11.24 -6.69 15.84
N ASP A 437 -10.72 -5.47 15.96
CA ASP A 437 -11.02 -4.62 17.11
C ASP A 437 -12.32 -3.84 16.83
N CYS A 438 -13.36 -4.21 17.55
CA CYS A 438 -14.67 -3.59 17.45
C CYS A 438 -14.91 -2.50 18.52
N THR A 439 -13.89 -2.11 19.30
CA THR A 439 -14.01 -1.21 20.46
C THR A 439 -14.74 0.09 20.13
N PHE A 440 -14.40 0.69 18.99
CA PHE A 440 -15.01 1.95 18.53
C PHE A 440 -16.14 1.75 17.52
N THR A 441 -16.91 0.69 17.68
CA THR A 441 -18.10 0.39 16.88
C THR A 441 -19.26 -0.03 17.77
N PRO A 442 -20.52 0.11 17.37
CA PRO A 442 -21.67 -0.41 18.09
C PRO A 442 -21.86 -1.93 17.87
N PHE A 443 -20.84 -2.61 17.39
CA PHE A 443 -20.88 -4.04 17.07
C PHE A 443 -19.87 -4.83 17.90
N ARG A 444 -20.03 -6.14 17.93
CA ARG A 444 -19.10 -7.11 18.53
C ARG A 444 -18.96 -8.37 17.66
N GLY A 445 -18.22 -9.34 18.16
CA GLY A 445 -17.98 -10.59 17.47
C GLY A 445 -16.67 -10.59 16.68
N PRO A 446 -16.28 -11.73 16.12
CA PRO A 446 -14.95 -11.92 15.52
C PRO A 446 -14.63 -10.98 14.34
N ILE A 447 -15.66 -10.49 13.66
CA ILE A 447 -15.55 -9.58 12.51
C ILE A 447 -16.42 -8.33 12.67
N CYS A 448 -16.80 -7.96 13.88
CA CYS A 448 -17.69 -6.83 14.19
C CYS A 448 -19.04 -6.90 13.45
N SER A 449 -19.61 -8.07 13.32
CA SER A 449 -20.89 -8.29 12.60
C SER A 449 -22.11 -8.33 13.53
N THR A 450 -21.93 -8.59 14.82
CA THR A 450 -23.03 -8.74 15.78
C THR A 450 -23.42 -7.39 16.34
N GLU A 451 -24.60 -6.94 16.01
CA GLU A 451 -25.14 -5.66 16.47
C GLU A 451 -25.54 -5.74 17.95
N ILE A 452 -25.22 -4.70 18.71
CA ILE A 452 -25.60 -4.57 20.11
C ILE A 452 -26.82 -3.67 20.22
N GLY A 453 -27.89 -4.22 20.74
CA GLY A 453 -29.15 -3.54 20.94
C GLY A 453 -29.88 -4.06 22.17
N THR A 454 -31.01 -3.45 22.48
CA THR A 454 -31.90 -3.85 23.58
C THR A 454 -33.34 -3.45 23.30
N ARG A 455 -34.27 -4.26 23.79
CA ARG A 455 -35.68 -3.91 23.79
C ARG A 455 -36.04 -3.19 25.08
N LEU A 456 -36.72 -2.06 24.95
CA LEU A 456 -37.19 -1.24 26.08
C LEU A 456 -38.70 -1.26 26.18
N GLU A 457 -39.18 -1.22 27.42
CA GLU A 457 -40.56 -0.94 27.78
C GLU A 457 -40.68 0.49 28.29
N ALA A 458 -41.88 1.07 28.26
CA ALA A 458 -42.11 2.51 28.59
C ALA A 458 -41.52 2.89 29.95
N ASN A 459 -41.56 2.00 30.94
CA ASN A 459 -41.04 2.28 32.29
C ASN A 459 -39.52 2.15 32.39
N THR A 460 -38.83 1.70 31.32
CA THR A 460 -37.38 1.45 31.36
C THR A 460 -36.61 2.74 31.17
N MET A 461 -35.67 3.04 32.04
CA MET A 461 -34.70 4.12 31.95
C MET A 461 -33.28 3.55 32.03
N ILE A 462 -32.49 3.76 31.01
CA ILE A 462 -31.04 3.49 31.07
C ILE A 462 -30.34 4.82 31.28
N LYS A 463 -29.41 4.87 32.25
CA LYS A 463 -28.61 6.06 32.60
C LYS A 463 -27.14 5.69 32.47
N TYR A 464 -26.45 6.41 31.61
CA TYR A 464 -24.98 6.36 31.46
C TYR A 464 -24.39 7.65 32.04
N VAL A 465 -23.45 7.52 32.96
CA VAL A 465 -22.74 8.64 33.59
C VAL A 465 -21.34 8.72 32.98
N PHE A 466 -21.04 9.87 32.37
CA PHE A 466 -19.72 10.10 31.79
C PHE A 466 -18.65 10.17 32.88
N PRO A 467 -17.44 9.61 32.66
CA PRO A 467 -16.34 9.72 33.61
C PRO A 467 -15.95 11.20 33.80
N THR A 468 -15.64 11.56 35.05
CA THR A 468 -15.26 12.94 35.42
C THR A 468 -13.92 13.39 34.84
N GLN A 469 -13.08 12.47 34.44
CA GLN A 469 -11.81 12.73 33.78
C GLN A 469 -11.91 12.34 32.31
N GLY A 470 -11.69 13.29 31.40
CA GLY A 470 -11.54 13.01 29.96
C GLY A 470 -12.70 13.37 29.04
N VAL A 471 -13.84 13.83 29.52
CA VAL A 471 -14.90 14.41 28.68
C VAL A 471 -14.79 15.91 28.76
N THR A 472 -14.13 16.51 27.80
CA THR A 472 -14.05 17.96 27.60
C THR A 472 -15.27 18.44 26.85
N ALA A 473 -15.52 19.77 26.87
CA ALA A 473 -16.49 20.39 25.98
C ALA A 473 -16.25 19.94 24.52
N THR A 474 -17.34 19.73 23.79
CA THR A 474 -17.29 19.30 22.39
C THR A 474 -17.90 20.33 21.47
N GLU A 475 -17.24 20.66 20.38
CA GLU A 475 -17.73 21.54 19.33
C GLU A 475 -18.31 20.72 18.16
N GLU A 476 -17.88 19.49 18.04
CA GLU A 476 -18.30 18.57 16.99
C GLU A 476 -18.76 17.25 17.59
N GLU A 477 -19.96 16.81 17.23
CA GLU A 477 -20.50 15.53 17.70
C GLU A 477 -21.13 14.74 16.57
N THR A 478 -21.08 13.43 16.76
CA THR A 478 -21.86 12.47 16.00
C THR A 478 -22.72 11.66 16.97
N ILE A 479 -24.03 11.79 16.84
CA ILE A 479 -25.02 11.05 17.61
C ILE A 479 -25.74 10.14 16.63
N ARG A 480 -25.76 8.85 16.93
CA ARG A 480 -26.37 7.84 16.07
C ARG A 480 -27.25 6.94 16.90
N VAL A 481 -28.42 6.62 16.39
CA VAL A 481 -29.33 5.63 16.97
C VAL A 481 -30.11 4.93 15.87
N LEU A 482 -30.19 3.61 15.98
CA LEU A 482 -31.14 2.81 15.23
C LEU A 482 -32.24 2.35 16.18
N PHE A 483 -33.49 2.48 15.79
CA PHE A 483 -34.64 2.09 16.60
C PHE A 483 -35.77 1.50 15.78
N THR A 484 -36.65 0.77 16.50
CA THR A 484 -37.88 0.19 15.97
C THR A 484 -38.99 0.40 16.96
N THR A 485 -40.10 1.03 16.56
CA THR A 485 -41.24 1.29 17.44
C THR A 485 -42.58 1.29 16.71
N TYR A 486 -43.65 1.11 17.45
CA TYR A 486 -45.04 1.39 17.06
C TYR A 486 -45.67 2.53 17.87
N LYS A 487 -44.89 3.17 18.78
CA LYS A 487 -45.37 4.22 19.69
C LYS A 487 -44.83 5.57 19.29
N LYS A 488 -45.66 6.60 19.45
CA LYS A 488 -45.36 8.00 19.10
C LYS A 488 -44.77 8.80 20.24
N GLN A 489 -44.19 8.16 21.23
CA GLN A 489 -43.68 8.82 22.44
C GLN A 489 -42.44 8.17 22.96
N GLY A 490 -41.66 8.91 23.76
CA GLY A 490 -40.49 8.44 24.46
C GLY A 490 -39.19 9.08 23.99
N ILE A 491 -38.20 9.06 24.83
CA ILE A 491 -36.86 9.60 24.59
C ILE A 491 -36.00 8.48 24.01
N LEU A 492 -35.47 8.72 22.82
CA LEU A 492 -34.45 7.81 22.23
C LEU A 492 -33.12 8.01 22.94
N ILE A 493 -32.66 9.27 23.03
CA ILE A 493 -31.45 9.67 23.73
C ILE A 493 -31.58 11.09 24.25
N GLN A 494 -31.15 11.35 25.48
CA GLN A 494 -30.99 12.67 26.02
C GLN A 494 -29.65 12.80 26.72
N LEU A 495 -28.87 13.79 26.34
CA LEU A 495 -27.59 14.17 26.94
C LEU A 495 -27.80 15.45 27.75
N LYS A 496 -27.18 15.53 28.92
CA LYS A 496 -27.20 16.72 29.77
C LYS A 496 -25.81 17.01 30.34
N SER A 497 -25.47 18.30 30.40
CA SER A 497 -24.34 18.81 31.17
C SER A 497 -24.68 18.85 32.67
N ASP A 498 -23.67 18.95 33.53
CA ASP A 498 -23.79 19.33 34.93
C ASP A 498 -23.40 20.80 35.17
N ARG A 499 -22.93 21.49 34.16
CA ARG A 499 -22.63 22.91 34.19
C ARG A 499 -23.89 23.75 33.95
N VAL A 500 -24.01 24.76 34.75
CA VAL A 500 -25.03 25.80 34.60
C VAL A 500 -24.31 27.02 34.06
N ASP A 501 -24.75 27.55 32.92
CA ASP A 501 -24.19 28.76 32.32
C ASP A 501 -24.50 30.01 33.17
N GLU A 502 -23.94 31.18 32.77
CA GLU A 502 -24.17 32.46 33.44
C GLU A 502 -25.65 32.90 33.47
N LYS A 503 -26.47 32.30 32.60
CA LYS A 503 -27.92 32.54 32.51
C LYS A 503 -28.76 31.55 33.30
N GLY A 504 -28.12 30.59 33.99
CA GLY A 504 -28.81 29.54 34.74
C GLY A 504 -29.33 28.40 33.85
N MET A 505 -28.84 28.27 32.62
CA MET A 505 -29.20 27.21 31.66
C MET A 505 -28.25 26.07 31.74
N ILE A 506 -28.74 24.84 31.47
CA ILE A 506 -27.95 23.63 31.39
C ILE A 506 -27.93 23.17 29.92
N ASP A 507 -26.75 22.91 29.38
CA ASP A 507 -26.63 22.38 28.04
C ASP A 507 -27.26 20.99 27.93
N TYR A 508 -28.03 20.80 26.88
CA TYR A 508 -28.66 19.51 26.61
C TYR A 508 -28.81 19.23 25.13
N PHE A 509 -28.86 17.96 24.82
CA PHE A 509 -29.28 17.42 23.52
C PHE A 509 -30.37 16.38 23.76
N THR A 510 -31.45 16.39 22.99
CA THR A 510 -32.54 15.44 23.09
C THR A 510 -32.96 14.96 21.69
N LEU A 511 -33.08 13.67 21.54
CA LEU A 511 -33.70 12.98 20.41
C LEU A 511 -34.90 12.18 20.94
N GLU A 512 -36.10 12.60 20.58
CA GLU A 512 -37.33 12.02 21.13
C GLU A 512 -38.39 11.81 20.06
N MET A 513 -39.30 10.88 20.27
CA MET A 513 -40.47 10.69 19.42
C MET A 513 -41.42 11.87 19.56
N ASN A 514 -42.00 12.33 18.46
CA ASN A 514 -43.04 13.34 18.45
C ASN A 514 -44.44 12.71 18.26
N ASN A 515 -45.47 13.44 18.58
CA ASN A 515 -46.87 12.98 18.52
C ASN A 515 -47.34 12.62 17.09
N ASN A 516 -46.60 13.03 16.06
CA ASN A 516 -46.91 12.70 14.66
C ASN A 516 -46.28 11.39 14.21
N GLY A 517 -45.42 10.79 15.05
CA GLY A 517 -44.72 9.54 14.74
C GLY A 517 -43.31 9.75 14.16
N GLY A 518 -42.91 10.99 13.93
CA GLY A 518 -41.54 11.32 13.58
C GLY A 518 -40.65 11.45 14.82
N VAL A 519 -39.44 11.93 14.62
CA VAL A 519 -38.48 12.22 15.68
C VAL A 519 -38.22 13.72 15.74
N ARG A 520 -38.12 14.25 16.95
CA ARG A 520 -37.73 15.60 17.24
C ARG A 520 -36.29 15.63 17.72
N VAL A 521 -35.46 16.43 17.05
CA VAL A 521 -34.09 16.77 17.45
C VAL A 521 -34.15 18.12 18.15
N LYS A 522 -33.71 18.20 19.41
CA LYS A 522 -33.73 19.42 20.17
C LYS A 522 -32.45 19.56 21.00
N PHE A 523 -31.80 20.71 20.94
CA PHE A 523 -30.66 21.00 21.81
C PHE A 523 -30.56 22.49 22.14
N ASN A 524 -29.88 22.79 23.23
CA ASN A 524 -29.46 24.11 23.62
C ASN A 524 -28.06 24.00 24.23
N TYR A 525 -27.14 24.81 23.77
CA TYR A 525 -25.75 24.88 24.21
C TYR A 525 -25.41 26.30 24.69
N GLY A 526 -26.31 26.89 25.53
CA GLY A 526 -26.09 28.19 26.14
C GLY A 526 -26.51 29.39 25.30
N PHE A 527 -26.94 29.19 24.05
CA PHE A 527 -27.28 30.27 23.13
C PHE A 527 -28.79 30.39 22.87
N ASP A 528 -29.32 29.47 22.06
CA ASP A 528 -30.73 29.41 21.71
C ASP A 528 -31.14 27.95 21.53
N THR A 529 -32.44 27.68 21.61
CA THR A 529 -32.92 26.29 21.42
C THR A 529 -33.11 26.00 19.95
N PHE A 530 -32.33 25.07 19.45
CA PHE A 530 -32.57 24.44 18.14
C PHE A 530 -33.63 23.35 18.28
N GLU A 531 -34.59 23.36 17.35
CA GLU A 531 -35.58 22.28 17.26
C GLU A 531 -35.89 21.96 15.79
N TYR A 532 -35.75 20.68 15.44
CA TYR A 532 -36.11 20.15 14.14
C TYR A 532 -37.01 18.91 14.28
N ASN A 533 -38.14 18.92 13.59
CA ASN A 533 -39.07 17.81 13.55
C ASN A 533 -38.89 17.04 12.24
N VAL A 534 -38.46 15.78 12.32
CA VAL A 534 -38.36 14.88 11.17
C VAL A 534 -39.73 14.69 10.56
N PRO A 535 -39.89 14.95 9.23
CA PRO A 535 -41.19 14.98 8.56
C PRO A 535 -41.73 13.61 8.14
N TYR A 536 -41.24 12.51 8.74
CA TYR A 536 -41.58 11.15 8.36
C TYR A 536 -42.20 10.39 9.54
N ASP A 537 -43.21 9.54 9.29
CA ASP A 537 -43.73 8.62 10.31
C ASP A 537 -42.80 7.38 10.41
N LEU A 538 -42.10 7.28 11.52
CA LEU A 538 -41.12 6.23 11.82
C LEU A 538 -41.66 5.21 12.83
N THR A 539 -43.01 5.13 13.00
CA THR A 539 -43.68 4.23 13.96
C THR A 539 -44.28 2.98 13.29
N ASN A 540 -43.78 2.59 12.15
CA ASN A 540 -44.25 1.46 11.35
C ASN A 540 -43.70 0.09 11.79
N GLY A 541 -42.87 0.03 12.83
CA GLY A 541 -42.24 -1.20 13.32
C GLY A 541 -41.06 -1.68 12.47
N GLN A 542 -40.59 -0.88 11.53
CA GLN A 542 -39.33 -1.14 10.80
C GLN A 542 -38.15 -0.50 11.52
N ASN A 543 -36.93 -0.88 11.13
CA ASN A 543 -35.72 -0.27 11.61
C ASN A 543 -35.51 1.08 10.96
N HIS A 544 -35.36 2.12 11.78
CA HIS A 544 -35.03 3.47 11.34
C HIS A 544 -33.74 3.92 11.98
N GLU A 545 -32.85 4.50 11.18
CA GLU A 545 -31.57 5.01 11.66
C GLU A 545 -31.55 6.55 11.57
N ILE A 546 -31.22 7.19 12.67
CA ILE A 546 -31.03 8.64 12.72
C ILE A 546 -29.58 8.91 13.08
N ILE A 547 -28.96 9.80 12.32
CA ILE A 547 -27.62 10.32 12.56
C ILE A 547 -27.68 11.84 12.61
N VAL A 548 -27.32 12.40 13.75
CA VAL A 548 -27.16 13.85 13.91
C VAL A 548 -25.68 14.15 14.02
N THR A 549 -25.18 15.00 13.14
CA THR A 549 -23.77 15.37 13.13
C THR A 549 -23.66 16.89 13.19
N ARG A 550 -22.84 17.39 14.15
CA ARG A 550 -22.39 18.80 14.15
C ARG A 550 -20.93 18.85 13.69
N ARG A 551 -20.61 19.80 12.82
CA ARG A 551 -19.28 20.02 12.25
C ARG A 551 -18.96 21.51 12.14
N ASP A 552 -17.78 21.85 11.66
CA ASP A 552 -17.33 23.24 11.46
C ASP A 552 -17.46 24.05 12.73
N HIS A 553 -16.84 23.58 13.84
CA HIS A 553 -16.93 24.20 15.17
C HIS A 553 -18.38 24.43 15.63
N GLY A 554 -19.22 23.41 15.39
CA GLY A 554 -20.63 23.41 15.81
C GLY A 554 -21.60 24.19 14.93
N LYS A 555 -21.12 24.89 13.90
CA LYS A 555 -21.94 25.77 13.04
C LYS A 555 -22.79 25.01 12.02
N LEU A 556 -22.34 23.84 11.57
CA LEU A 556 -23.05 23.00 10.59
C LEU A 556 -23.72 21.85 11.32
N ILE A 557 -25.05 21.76 11.23
CA ILE A 557 -25.80 20.59 11.70
C ILE A 557 -26.36 19.83 10.51
N ILE A 558 -26.23 18.50 10.57
CA ILE A 558 -26.76 17.58 9.56
C ILE A 558 -27.59 16.53 10.29
N VAL A 559 -28.85 16.39 9.90
CA VAL A 559 -29.76 15.35 10.40
C VAL A 559 -30.09 14.40 9.26
N SER A 560 -29.58 13.20 9.32
CA SER A 560 -29.82 12.13 8.34
C SER A 560 -30.78 11.10 8.93
N VAL A 561 -31.80 10.72 8.17
CA VAL A 561 -32.78 9.70 8.53
C VAL A 561 -32.84 8.68 7.40
N ASP A 562 -32.47 7.43 7.68
CA ASP A 562 -32.45 6.35 6.69
C ASP A 562 -31.79 6.77 5.38
N ASN A 563 -32.49 6.62 4.26
CA ASN A 563 -32.06 7.01 2.92
C ASN A 563 -32.73 8.31 2.44
N TYR A 564 -33.42 9.03 3.32
CA TYR A 564 -34.00 10.31 2.96
C TYR A 564 -32.95 11.39 2.75
N GLU A 565 -33.31 12.45 2.04
CA GLU A 565 -32.44 13.61 1.87
C GLU A 565 -32.11 14.22 3.26
N PRO A 566 -30.85 14.41 3.63
CA PRO A 566 -30.49 14.93 4.93
C PRO A 566 -30.93 16.38 5.08
N TYR A 567 -31.47 16.71 6.25
CA TYR A 567 -31.68 18.10 6.65
C TYR A 567 -30.32 18.70 7.03
N ILE A 568 -30.03 19.89 6.48
CA ILE A 568 -28.80 20.61 6.70
C ILE A 568 -29.14 22.03 7.13
N ASP A 569 -28.56 22.48 8.22
CA ASP A 569 -28.67 23.87 8.69
C ASP A 569 -27.30 24.43 9.03
N VAL A 570 -27.12 25.73 8.81
CA VAL A 570 -25.88 26.48 9.07
C VAL A 570 -26.18 27.69 9.92
N PHE A 571 -25.63 27.71 11.12
CA PHE A 571 -25.79 28.86 12.01
C PHE A 571 -25.00 30.09 11.51
N PRO A 572 -25.62 31.29 11.44
CA PRO A 572 -24.96 32.45 10.88
C PRO A 572 -23.79 32.95 11.76
N GLN A 573 -22.70 33.35 11.10
CA GLN A 573 -21.44 33.76 11.75
C GLN A 573 -21.45 35.12 12.48
N THR A 574 -22.58 35.79 12.56
CA THR A 574 -22.66 37.20 12.93
C THR A 574 -22.54 37.49 14.43
N GLN A 575 -22.43 36.48 15.30
CA GLN A 575 -22.26 36.67 16.74
C GLN A 575 -21.20 35.70 17.28
N GLN A 576 -20.43 36.11 18.29
CA GLN A 576 -19.62 35.22 19.11
C GLN A 576 -20.55 34.31 19.93
N ILE A 577 -21.04 33.26 19.32
CA ILE A 577 -21.96 32.31 19.90
C ILE A 577 -21.10 31.17 20.44
N ASP A 578 -21.26 30.84 21.70
CA ASP A 578 -20.74 29.60 22.25
C ASP A 578 -21.54 28.43 21.66
N MET A 579 -20.86 27.62 20.82
CA MET A 579 -21.44 26.46 20.16
C MET A 579 -20.91 25.17 20.79
N GLN A 580 -20.29 25.25 21.95
CA GLN A 580 -19.76 24.11 22.66
C GLN A 580 -20.85 23.44 23.49
N PHE A 581 -20.85 22.11 23.44
CA PHE A 581 -21.59 21.32 24.43
C PHE A 581 -20.68 21.12 25.64
N ASP A 582 -20.94 21.88 26.68
CA ASP A 582 -20.11 21.94 27.88
C ASP A 582 -20.27 20.66 28.73
N SER A 583 -19.18 19.93 28.86
CA SER A 583 -19.04 18.82 29.82
C SER A 583 -20.28 17.91 29.93
N PRO A 584 -20.60 17.10 28.91
CA PRO A 584 -21.68 16.11 29.01
C PRO A 584 -21.48 15.21 30.23
N ARG A 585 -22.49 15.16 31.09
CA ARG A 585 -22.40 14.46 32.35
C ARG A 585 -23.22 13.18 32.41
N VAL A 586 -24.41 13.23 31.83
CA VAL A 586 -25.33 12.11 31.87
C VAL A 586 -26.02 11.91 30.52
N MET A 587 -26.21 10.66 30.15
CA MET A 587 -27.03 10.27 29.01
C MET A 587 -28.17 9.37 29.49
N TYR A 588 -29.38 9.73 29.11
CA TYR A 588 -30.59 8.94 29.35
C TYR A 588 -31.07 8.29 28.06
N ILE A 589 -31.54 7.06 28.14
CA ILE A 589 -32.07 6.28 27.02
C ILE A 589 -33.41 5.66 27.45
N GLY A 590 -34.43 5.76 26.60
CA GLY A 590 -35.77 5.28 26.84
C GLY A 590 -36.64 6.32 27.54
N ARG A 591 -36.27 6.84 28.68
CA ARG A 591 -36.85 7.98 29.40
C ARG A 591 -35.81 8.64 30.30
N ASN A 592 -36.12 9.77 30.86
CA ASN A 592 -35.33 10.46 31.89
C ASN A 592 -36.02 10.39 33.28
N GLU A 593 -35.40 11.01 34.26
CA GLU A 593 -35.92 11.03 35.65
C GLU A 593 -37.25 11.78 35.82
N THR A 594 -37.57 12.72 34.91
CA THR A 594 -38.78 13.55 34.98
C THR A 594 -39.92 13.04 34.09
N THR A 595 -39.62 12.16 33.14
CA THR A 595 -40.63 11.55 32.25
C THR A 595 -41.44 10.51 33.02
N PRO A 596 -42.80 10.60 32.99
CA PRO A 596 -43.65 9.55 33.59
C PRO A 596 -43.32 8.15 33.01
N PRO A 597 -43.39 7.11 33.84
CA PRO A 597 -43.05 5.75 33.40
C PRO A 597 -43.85 5.25 32.18
N GLU A 598 -45.08 5.68 32.03
CA GLU A 598 -45.97 5.36 30.92
C GLU A 598 -45.67 6.09 29.62
N GLU A 599 -44.94 7.21 29.67
CA GLU A 599 -44.58 8.03 28.55
C GLU A 599 -43.20 7.75 27.96
N GLY A 600 -42.48 6.76 28.51
CA GLY A 600 -41.17 6.36 28.01
C GLY A 600 -41.23 5.65 26.67
N PHE A 601 -40.09 5.50 26.05
CA PHE A 601 -39.94 4.82 24.78
C PHE A 601 -40.23 3.32 24.91
N THR A 602 -41.00 2.80 23.96
CA THR A 602 -41.29 1.38 23.85
C THR A 602 -40.86 0.88 22.48
N GLY A 603 -39.89 -0.03 22.42
CA GLY A 603 -39.38 -0.54 21.16
C GLY A 603 -37.99 -1.15 21.32
N CYS A 604 -37.29 -1.29 20.21
CA CYS A 604 -35.92 -1.75 20.19
C CYS A 604 -34.98 -0.57 19.89
N ILE A 605 -33.85 -0.49 20.56
CA ILE A 605 -32.79 0.51 20.30
C ILE A 605 -31.48 -0.24 20.11
N SER A 606 -30.74 0.12 19.05
CA SER A 606 -29.39 -0.39 18.76
C SER A 606 -28.54 0.70 18.10
N ARG A 607 -27.30 0.41 17.79
CA ARG A 607 -26.29 1.31 17.20
C ARG A 607 -26.20 2.66 17.92
N LEU A 608 -26.50 2.66 19.21
CA LEU A 608 -26.44 3.88 20.00
C LEU A 608 -25.00 4.36 20.13
N GLN A 609 -24.76 5.59 19.70
CA GLN A 609 -23.43 6.20 19.65
C GLN A 609 -23.50 7.68 20.03
N PHE A 610 -22.56 8.12 20.84
CA PHE A 610 -22.20 9.51 21.04
C PHE A 610 -20.68 9.64 20.84
N ASN A 611 -20.25 10.19 19.73
CA ASN A 611 -18.85 10.24 19.31
C ASN A 611 -18.22 8.83 19.32
N ARG A 612 -17.26 8.59 20.21
CA ARG A 612 -16.59 7.28 20.39
C ARG A 612 -17.15 6.46 21.57
N ILE A 613 -18.30 6.86 22.10
CA ILE A 613 -18.92 6.21 23.24
C ILE A 613 -20.14 5.41 22.77
N PHE A 614 -20.22 4.16 23.19
CA PHE A 614 -21.26 3.19 22.82
C PHE A 614 -21.93 2.64 24.09
N PRO A 615 -22.90 3.36 24.69
CA PRO A 615 -23.41 3.04 26.02
C PRO A 615 -23.98 1.63 26.16
N LEU A 616 -24.70 1.13 25.16
CA LEU A 616 -25.24 -0.23 25.21
C LEU A 616 -24.15 -1.30 25.27
N LYS A 617 -22.95 -1.04 24.78
CA LYS A 617 -21.81 -1.92 24.86
C LYS A 617 -21.37 -2.15 26.30
N TYR A 618 -21.34 -1.08 27.09
CA TYR A 618 -21.02 -1.13 28.53
C TYR A 618 -22.09 -1.84 29.34
N ALA A 619 -23.37 -1.80 28.90
CA ALA A 619 -24.49 -2.45 29.57
C ALA A 619 -24.40 -4.00 29.50
N PHE A 620 -23.75 -4.54 28.47
CA PHE A 620 -23.71 -5.97 28.17
C PHE A 620 -22.29 -6.57 28.21
N LEU A 621 -21.37 -5.93 28.94
CA LEU A 621 -20.07 -6.51 29.29
C LEU A 621 -20.26 -7.65 30.32
N GLU A 622 -19.36 -8.64 30.31
CA GLU A 622 -19.33 -9.71 31.31
C GLU A 622 -19.15 -9.15 32.71
N GLU A 623 -18.23 -8.21 32.90
CA GLU A 623 -18.14 -7.39 34.11
C GLU A 623 -18.89 -6.07 33.86
N ARG A 624 -19.95 -5.88 34.65
CA ARG A 624 -20.83 -4.72 34.50
C ARG A 624 -20.06 -3.41 34.76
N ASP A 625 -20.09 -2.53 33.79
CA ASP A 625 -19.49 -1.18 33.94
C ASP A 625 -20.35 -0.34 34.92
N PRO A 626 -19.74 0.23 35.99
CA PRO A 626 -20.45 1.02 36.96
C PRO A 626 -21.01 2.35 36.40
N SER A 627 -20.52 2.80 35.24
CA SER A 627 -20.99 4.03 34.58
C SER A 627 -22.39 3.88 34.00
N ILE A 628 -22.92 2.65 33.85
CA ILE A 628 -24.24 2.41 33.28
C ILE A 628 -25.17 1.72 34.27
N THR A 629 -26.35 2.27 34.44
CA THR A 629 -27.40 1.78 35.33
C THR A 629 -28.75 1.80 34.63
N TRP A 630 -29.71 1.00 35.10
CA TRP A 630 -31.08 1.04 34.59
C TRP A 630 -32.10 0.79 35.68
N THR A 631 -33.31 1.29 35.47
CA THR A 631 -34.46 1.13 36.33
C THR A 631 -35.73 0.84 35.53
N GLY A 632 -36.78 0.31 36.16
CA GLY A 632 -38.09 0.10 35.55
C GLY A 632 -38.22 -1.15 34.68
N GLY A 633 -37.32 -2.10 34.83
CA GLY A 633 -37.39 -3.39 34.11
C GLY A 633 -36.02 -4.03 33.94
N SER A 634 -35.98 -5.23 33.38
CA SER A 634 -34.74 -5.90 33.02
C SER A 634 -34.40 -5.59 31.55
N ILE A 635 -33.20 -5.10 31.26
CA ILE A 635 -32.71 -5.04 29.93
C ILE A 635 -32.00 -6.34 29.55
N ARG A 636 -32.19 -6.80 28.33
CA ARG A 636 -31.49 -7.94 27.76
C ARG A 636 -30.93 -7.54 26.42
N GLU A 637 -29.75 -8.03 26.09
CA GLU A 637 -29.24 -7.85 24.75
C GLU A 637 -30.19 -8.49 23.73
N TRP A 638 -30.58 -7.70 22.76
CA TRP A 638 -31.49 -8.11 21.69
C TRP A 638 -31.09 -7.43 20.38
N PRO A 639 -30.82 -8.18 19.31
CA PRO A 639 -30.57 -7.58 18.01
C PRO A 639 -31.88 -6.98 17.48
N CYS A 640 -31.88 -5.71 17.14
CA CYS A 640 -33.05 -5.04 16.59
C CYS A 640 -33.32 -5.42 15.11
N GLY A 641 -32.42 -6.21 14.53
CA GLY A 641 -32.45 -6.64 13.15
C GLY A 641 -31.64 -5.68 12.25
N THR A 642 -31.09 -6.28 11.20
CA THR A 642 -30.25 -5.55 10.23
C THR A 642 -30.93 -5.39 8.87
N GLU A 643 -32.21 -5.78 8.76
CA GLU A 643 -32.94 -5.64 7.50
C GLU A 643 -33.11 -4.17 7.16
N PRO A 644 -32.71 -3.76 5.96
CA PRO A 644 -32.93 -2.39 5.51
C PRO A 644 -34.45 -2.13 5.39
N VAL A 645 -34.83 -0.86 5.59
CA VAL A 645 -36.20 -0.41 5.39
C VAL A 645 -36.65 -0.75 3.97
N LYS A 646 -37.68 -1.59 3.84
CA LYS A 646 -38.21 -2.02 2.54
C LYS A 646 -39.02 -0.94 1.85
N TYR A 647 -39.62 -0.05 2.64
CA TYR A 647 -40.44 1.06 2.16
C TYR A 647 -40.06 2.33 2.90
N LEU A 648 -39.87 3.40 2.16
CA LEU A 648 -39.76 4.73 2.74
C LEU A 648 -41.16 5.18 3.18
N PRO A 649 -41.37 5.62 4.45
CA PRO A 649 -42.64 6.17 4.88
C PRO A 649 -42.94 7.47 4.10
N GLU A 650 -44.22 7.78 3.95
CA GLU A 650 -44.62 9.07 3.38
C GLU A 650 -44.27 10.23 4.33
N PRO A 651 -43.83 11.38 3.80
CA PRO A 651 -43.60 12.55 4.63
C PRO A 651 -44.86 12.96 5.38
N LEU A 652 -44.71 13.37 6.65
CA LEU A 652 -45.79 13.93 7.44
C LEU A 652 -46.12 15.33 6.93
N GLU A 653 -47.42 15.67 6.82
CA GLU A 653 -47.86 17.03 6.61
C GLU A 653 -47.47 17.87 7.84
N ILE A 654 -46.45 18.73 7.71
CA ILE A 654 -46.06 19.68 8.75
C ILE A 654 -46.78 20.97 8.48
N PRO A 655 -47.49 21.56 9.48
CA PRO A 655 -48.00 22.92 9.36
C PRO A 655 -46.83 23.87 9.07
N PRO A 656 -46.98 24.87 8.20
CA PRO A 656 -45.93 25.82 7.88
C PRO A 656 -45.50 26.52 9.18
N ASP A 657 -44.30 26.15 9.67
CA ASP A 657 -43.83 26.68 10.94
C ASP A 657 -42.74 27.72 10.75
N ARG A 658 -42.70 28.54 11.70
CA ARG A 658 -42.15 29.86 11.85
C ARG A 658 -40.62 29.88 11.64
N GLY A 659 -40.20 30.42 10.51
CA GLY A 659 -39.08 31.34 10.56
C GLY A 659 -37.67 30.79 10.47
N PHE A 660 -37.42 29.54 10.04
CA PHE A 660 -36.09 29.14 9.60
C PHE A 660 -36.03 29.16 8.07
N THR A 661 -35.16 30.02 7.55
CA THR A 661 -34.90 30.06 6.11
C THR A 661 -34.09 28.84 5.78
N ILE A 662 -34.71 27.83 5.19
CA ILE A 662 -34.00 26.72 4.59
C ILE A 662 -33.16 27.31 3.47
N LEU A 663 -31.87 27.47 3.68
CA LEU A 663 -30.92 27.62 2.60
C LEU A 663 -30.87 26.27 1.89
N ALA A 664 -31.78 26.09 0.91
CA ALA A 664 -31.66 25.00 -0.03
C ALA A 664 -30.29 25.12 -0.68
N LEU A 665 -29.31 24.35 -0.18
CA LEU A 665 -28.10 24.12 -0.94
C LEU A 665 -28.56 23.64 -2.32
N PRO A 666 -27.97 24.16 -3.43
CA PRO A 666 -28.29 23.67 -4.75
C PRO A 666 -28.15 22.17 -4.70
N ARG A 667 -29.25 21.46 -5.03
CA ARG A 667 -29.25 20.00 -5.12
C ARG A 667 -27.94 19.60 -5.77
N PRO A 668 -27.12 18.72 -5.19
CA PRO A 668 -26.03 18.17 -5.93
C PRO A 668 -26.66 17.61 -7.17
N ILE A 669 -26.37 18.24 -8.32
CA ILE A 669 -26.77 17.70 -9.62
C ILE A 669 -26.12 16.31 -9.62
N TYR A 670 -26.93 15.33 -9.29
CA TYR A 670 -26.52 13.94 -9.44
C TYR A 670 -26.26 13.87 -10.94
N LYS A 671 -25.00 13.97 -11.32
CA LYS A 671 -24.56 13.68 -12.68
C LYS A 671 -25.02 12.25 -12.88
N GLN A 672 -26.25 12.12 -13.40
CA GLN A 672 -26.70 10.84 -13.92
C GLN A 672 -25.54 10.31 -14.72
N ASN A 673 -25.05 9.16 -14.31
CA ASN A 673 -23.84 8.56 -14.82
C ASN A 673 -23.98 8.50 -16.35
N VAL A 674 -23.54 9.56 -17.04
CA VAL A 674 -23.44 9.64 -18.51
C VAL A 674 -22.62 8.44 -19.00
N TYR A 675 -21.71 7.93 -18.15
CA TYR A 675 -20.99 6.69 -18.37
C TYR A 675 -21.90 5.45 -18.48
N ALA A 676 -22.92 5.32 -17.62
CA ALA A 676 -23.82 4.15 -17.70
C ALA A 676 -24.70 4.19 -18.97
N ARG A 677 -25.11 5.38 -19.41
CA ARG A 677 -25.88 5.57 -20.65
C ARG A 677 -25.00 5.38 -21.87
N ASN A 678 -23.77 5.87 -21.86
CA ASN A 678 -22.82 5.68 -22.95
C ASN A 678 -22.32 4.24 -23.01
N LEU A 679 -22.13 3.57 -21.87
CA LEU A 679 -21.78 2.15 -21.83
C LEU A 679 -22.93 1.28 -22.41
N GLY A 680 -24.17 1.60 -22.09
CA GLY A 680 -25.34 0.93 -22.67
C GLY A 680 -25.45 1.11 -24.19
N LEU A 681 -25.14 2.31 -24.71
CA LEU A 681 -25.10 2.58 -26.14
C LEU A 681 -23.90 1.90 -26.83
N ILE A 682 -22.75 1.85 -26.18
CA ILE A 682 -21.55 1.16 -26.70
C ILE A 682 -21.76 -0.36 -26.70
N LEU A 683 -22.26 -0.93 -25.63
CA LEU A 683 -22.56 -2.36 -25.56
C LEU A 683 -23.69 -2.77 -26.51
N GLY A 684 -24.72 -1.92 -26.69
CA GLY A 684 -25.79 -2.11 -27.65
C GLY A 684 -25.29 -2.07 -29.09
N SER A 685 -24.43 -1.12 -29.44
CA SER A 685 -23.81 -1.00 -30.77
C SER A 685 -22.86 -2.15 -31.07
N MET A 686 -22.06 -2.58 -30.09
CA MET A 686 -21.17 -3.74 -30.21
C MET A 686 -21.99 -5.04 -30.39
N GLY A 687 -23.08 -5.21 -29.63
CA GLY A 687 -24.00 -6.34 -29.77
C GLY A 687 -24.65 -6.39 -31.15
N PHE A 688 -25.07 -5.23 -31.67
CA PHE A 688 -25.65 -5.13 -33.02
C PHE A 688 -24.62 -5.44 -34.13
N LEU A 689 -23.36 -4.96 -33.95
CA LEU A 689 -22.27 -5.26 -34.87
C LEU A 689 -21.90 -6.75 -34.87
N LEU A 690 -21.91 -7.38 -33.71
CA LEU A 690 -21.66 -8.82 -33.55
C LEU A 690 -22.76 -9.64 -34.21
N LEU A 691 -24.01 -9.17 -34.11
CA LEU A 691 -25.16 -9.81 -34.78
C LEU A 691 -25.08 -9.70 -36.30
N LEU A 692 -24.62 -8.56 -36.81
CA LEU A 692 -24.38 -8.38 -38.27
C LEU A 692 -23.23 -9.27 -38.76
N ILE A 693 -22.17 -9.45 -37.97
CA ILE A 693 -21.05 -10.35 -38.26
C ILE A 693 -21.56 -11.82 -38.28
N LEU A 694 -22.36 -12.23 -37.30
CA LEU A 694 -22.93 -13.56 -37.24
C LEU A 694 -23.88 -13.86 -38.40
N VAL A 695 -24.68 -12.87 -38.81
CA VAL A 695 -25.55 -12.98 -40.00
C VAL A 695 -24.69 -13.06 -41.27
N GLY A 696 -23.63 -12.22 -41.35
CA GLY A 696 -22.66 -12.28 -42.46
C GLY A 696 -21.94 -13.62 -42.57
N LEU A 697 -21.52 -14.15 -41.44
CA LEU A 697 -20.87 -15.48 -41.35
C LEU A 697 -21.90 -16.60 -41.71
N GLY A 698 -23.15 -16.47 -41.29
CA GLY A 698 -24.21 -17.41 -41.63
C GLY A 698 -24.49 -17.44 -43.14
N VAL A 699 -24.48 -16.26 -43.80
CA VAL A 699 -24.65 -16.15 -45.27
C VAL A 699 -23.41 -16.70 -46.00
N CYS A 700 -22.22 -16.44 -45.49
CA CYS A 700 -20.96 -17.06 -46.00
C CYS A 700 -20.96 -18.59 -45.81
N TYR A 701 -21.45 -19.07 -44.67
CA TYR A 701 -21.55 -20.51 -44.39
C TYR A 701 -22.51 -21.23 -45.32
N GLN A 702 -23.65 -20.63 -45.63
CA GLN A 702 -24.59 -21.17 -46.63
C GLN A 702 -24.00 -21.21 -48.05
N LYS A 703 -23.05 -20.29 -48.36
CA LYS A 703 -22.41 -20.25 -49.68
C LYS A 703 -21.18 -21.17 -49.79
N SER A 704 -20.63 -21.65 -48.68
CA SER A 704 -19.44 -22.50 -48.59
C SER A 704 -19.71 -23.98 -48.31
N SER A 705 -20.96 -24.42 -48.34
CA SER A 705 -21.36 -25.80 -48.04
C SER A 705 -21.04 -26.79 -49.20
N LYS A 706 -19.79 -26.82 -49.63
CA LYS A 706 -19.20 -27.98 -50.39
C LYS A 706 -17.69 -28.08 -50.17
N SER A 707 -17.25 -28.54 -49.00
CA SER A 707 -16.01 -29.28 -48.86
C SER A 707 -15.85 -29.78 -47.41
N GLY A 708 -15.54 -31.00 -47.30
CA GLY A 708 -15.17 -31.96 -46.31
C GLY A 708 -14.93 -31.53 -44.85
N HIS A 709 -15.64 -32.17 -43.95
CA HIS A 709 -15.37 -32.17 -42.51
C HIS A 709 -14.06 -32.86 -42.19
N TYR A 710 -13.12 -32.10 -41.62
CA TYR A 710 -12.00 -32.66 -40.88
C TYR A 710 -12.19 -32.33 -39.39
N LYS A 711 -12.54 -33.32 -38.58
CA LYS A 711 -12.58 -33.18 -37.12
C LYS A 711 -11.22 -33.48 -36.54
N THR A 712 -10.56 -32.51 -35.97
CA THR A 712 -9.35 -32.71 -35.15
C THR A 712 -9.72 -33.37 -33.83
N LYS A 713 -8.86 -34.25 -33.34
CA LYS A 713 -9.04 -35.04 -32.11
C LYS A 713 -9.01 -34.21 -30.79
N GLU A 714 -8.87 -32.88 -30.88
CA GLU A 714 -8.81 -32.00 -29.74
C GLU A 714 -10.16 -31.76 -29.08
N ASP A 715 -11.25 -31.85 -29.83
CA ASP A 715 -12.62 -31.60 -29.32
C ASP A 715 -13.14 -32.67 -28.33
N LYS A 716 -12.45 -33.80 -28.17
CA LYS A 716 -12.91 -34.86 -27.27
C LYS A 716 -12.30 -34.84 -25.87
N GLY A 717 -11.29 -34.01 -25.63
CA GLY A 717 -10.62 -33.91 -24.33
C GLY A 717 -11.23 -32.87 -23.40
N ALA A 718 -11.88 -31.84 -23.96
CA ALA A 718 -12.43 -30.73 -23.21
C ALA A 718 -13.75 -31.03 -22.50
N ASP A 719 -14.57 -31.93 -23.06
CA ASP A 719 -15.92 -32.24 -22.54
C ASP A 719 -15.92 -33.10 -21.26
N GLN A 720 -14.78 -33.56 -20.78
CA GLN A 720 -14.68 -34.42 -19.58
C GLN A 720 -13.78 -33.89 -18.47
N ALA A 721 -13.23 -32.68 -18.58
CA ALA A 721 -12.45 -32.06 -17.54
C ALA A 721 -13.32 -31.09 -16.71
N ILE A 722 -13.20 -31.22 -15.39
CA ILE A 722 -13.96 -30.39 -14.41
C ILE A 722 -13.45 -28.95 -14.40
N ASP A 723 -12.28 -28.70 -14.99
CA ASP A 723 -11.69 -27.36 -15.14
C ASP A 723 -10.73 -27.35 -16.35
N ALA A 724 -10.90 -26.36 -17.24
CA ALA A 724 -10.11 -26.24 -18.47
C ALA A 724 -8.60 -26.06 -18.21
N ASP A 725 -8.24 -25.40 -17.11
CA ASP A 725 -6.84 -25.15 -16.72
C ASP A 725 -6.12 -26.41 -16.25
N ILE A 726 -6.86 -27.39 -15.70
CA ILE A 726 -6.30 -28.67 -15.25
C ILE A 726 -6.00 -29.60 -16.45
N ALA A 727 -6.73 -29.50 -17.53
CA ALA A 727 -6.51 -30.29 -18.73
C ALA A 727 -5.20 -29.94 -19.46
N ILE A 728 -4.80 -28.65 -19.37
CA ILE A 728 -3.56 -28.14 -19.97
C ILE A 728 -2.33 -28.53 -19.16
N ILE A 729 -2.47 -28.63 -17.81
CA ILE A 729 -1.32 -28.85 -16.90
C ILE A 729 -1.02 -30.33 -16.69
N LYS A 730 -2.02 -31.24 -16.79
CA LYS A 730 -1.84 -32.65 -16.41
C LYS A 730 -1.73 -33.64 -17.55
N GLY A 731 -1.95 -33.28 -18.82
CA GLY A 731 -1.96 -34.26 -19.94
C GLY A 731 -2.80 -35.48 -19.63
N ASP A 732 -3.57 -35.98 -20.55
CA ASP A 732 -4.40 -37.19 -20.33
C ASP A 732 -3.46 -38.39 -20.03
N PRO A 733 -3.54 -39.03 -18.85
CA PRO A 733 -2.69 -40.14 -18.48
C PRO A 733 -2.86 -41.40 -19.33
N ARG A 734 -3.73 -41.38 -20.36
CA ARG A 734 -4.02 -42.48 -21.24
C ARG A 734 -3.18 -42.51 -22.54
N HIS A 735 -2.24 -41.54 -22.71
CA HIS A 735 -1.29 -41.56 -23.85
C HIS A 735 0.15 -41.34 -23.36
N PRO A 736 0.98 -42.38 -23.27
CA PRO A 736 2.33 -42.31 -22.72
C PRO A 736 3.41 -41.71 -23.64
N ASP A 737 3.10 -41.22 -24.81
CA ASP A 737 4.12 -40.87 -25.82
C ASP A 737 4.36 -39.35 -26.01
N LEU A 738 4.05 -38.49 -25.05
CA LEU A 738 4.40 -37.07 -25.11
C LEU A 738 5.29 -36.67 -23.93
N THR A 739 6.56 -37.07 -23.99
CA THR A 739 7.62 -36.70 -23.07
C THR A 739 8.61 -35.67 -23.65
N GLU A 740 8.17 -34.73 -24.46
CA GLU A 740 9.00 -33.57 -24.81
C GLU A 740 8.20 -32.27 -24.62
N PRO A 741 8.77 -31.27 -23.90
CA PRO A 741 8.12 -29.99 -23.75
C PRO A 741 8.19 -29.24 -25.08
N LYS A 742 7.04 -29.00 -25.70
CA LYS A 742 6.91 -27.99 -26.76
C LYS A 742 6.72 -26.63 -26.14
N GLU A 743 7.71 -25.76 -26.32
CA GLU A 743 7.59 -24.32 -26.09
C GLU A 743 6.42 -23.75 -26.89
N TRP A 744 5.46 -23.13 -26.21
CA TRP A 744 4.44 -22.33 -26.83
C TRP A 744 4.81 -20.86 -26.68
N ILE A 745 5.14 -20.23 -27.79
CA ILE A 745 5.25 -18.77 -27.93
C ILE A 745 3.82 -18.23 -28.05
N LEU A 746 3.47 -17.34 -27.15
CA LEU A 746 2.45 -16.32 -27.33
C LEU A 746 3.12 -14.95 -27.33
#